data_7453fc6a5bebef6f710d5f37b220fdd7
#
_entry.id   7453fc6a5bebef6f710d5f37b220fdd7
#
_cell.length_a   1.000
_cell.length_b   1.000
_cell.length_c   1.000
_cell.angle_alpha   90.00
_cell.angle_beta   90.00
_cell.angle_gamma   90.00
#
_symmetry.space_group_name_H-M   'P 1'
#
loop_
_entity.id
_entity.type
_entity.pdbx_description
1 polymer ?
#
loop_
_entity_poly.entity_id
_entity_poly.type
_entity_poly.pdbx_seq_one_letter_code
_entity_poly.pdbx_strand_id
1 'polypeptide(L)'
;MNDNIFEKMTNQLRETIDSSVALALHNKNQEVQIVHLIWALLTNTNSVLNQLLNKMNVNKAAIELEAKSNASKLPSVSSVTKESIKLSRELYESFQKAQGQMASNGDKFIAIDTWLISNFDNKVIKDILGKYIDLKEAKKELGAIRAGKQIDSQSGDDNLEALNKYGIDLNKKAIDGELDPVIGRDEQINRMMQILIRKTKNNPILIGEPGTGKTAIAEGLAQRIVNKDVPTSLLNKRVVTLDMSALIAGAKYRGEFEARLKSVIDEVKQAGNIILFIDEIHTIIGAGASEGSMDAANILKPSLARGELHTIGATTLKEYRKYFEKDAAMQRRFQPIKVDEPTVNEALHILRGIKEKLETHHNVTINDSALVAAAKLSNRYITDRFLPDKAIDLIDEAAAELKMQIESEPTALSTIKREIQTLNVEKEALKMEKSQKNEDRIKEIEKELANKKEEKQNLEARFENEKQTFNATSELKIKIDELKTKANIAKRESKFEEAAKIEYGEIPALEAKIKENSEKWDRMQKEGTLLRNSVDEESIASIVSKWTGIPVNKMMDSEKQKVLKVEEVLKKDVIGQDEAIKAISRAIKRNKAGLSETSRPIGSFLFLGPTGVGKTESAKTLAKFLFDDPKSLIRFDMSEYMEKHAVSRLVGAAPGYVGYEEGGQLTEAVRRKPYSVILFDEVEKAHPDVFNILLQVLDDGRLTDNKGVTVDFKNTIIILTSNIGSARIIEISDKEQRRKAVLDELKSHFRPEFLNRLDDIVIFEQLGIDAISNIVDILFNNIKKKVEEKGIKISLTNEAKEYIAKVGFDPVYGARPLKRAIYEIVEDRLAELILEDSIGDGSSVEFDIKNDEIVVNVS
;
A
#
# COMPACT_ATOMS: atom_id res chain seq x y z
N MET A 1 -51.33 28.66 -10.61
CA MET A 1 -51.42 27.22 -10.31
C MET A 1 -50.92 27.05 -8.89
N ASN A 2 -51.68 26.31 -8.05
CA ASN A 2 -51.40 26.26 -6.62
C ASN A 2 -50.01 25.65 -6.35
N ASP A 3 -49.04 26.49 -5.94
CA ASP A 3 -47.69 26.09 -5.52
C ASP A 3 -47.68 25.10 -4.36
N ASN A 4 -48.80 24.94 -3.71
CA ASN A 4 -49.02 24.13 -2.49
C ASN A 4 -48.90 22.59 -2.72
N ILE A 5 -49.09 22.04 -3.94
CA ILE A 5 -49.04 20.58 -4.16
C ILE A 5 -47.60 20.10 -4.35
N PHE A 6 -46.75 20.93 -5.01
CA PHE A 6 -45.35 20.63 -5.19
C PHE A 6 -44.55 20.69 -3.89
N GLU A 7 -44.93 21.60 -2.98
CA GLU A 7 -44.30 21.68 -1.65
C GLU A 7 -44.54 20.41 -0.82
N LYS A 8 -45.63 19.71 -1.09
CA LYS A 8 -45.99 18.46 -0.41
C LYS A 8 -45.45 17.21 -1.12
N MET A 9 -44.55 17.31 -2.07
CA MET A 9 -43.90 16.17 -2.75
C MET A 9 -42.56 15.85 -2.12
N THR A 10 -42.19 14.58 -2.13
CA THR A 10 -40.84 14.16 -1.77
C THR A 10 -39.79 14.67 -2.79
N ASN A 11 -38.54 14.72 -2.37
CA ASN A 11 -37.43 15.15 -3.26
C ASN A 11 -37.31 14.26 -4.48
N GLN A 12 -37.39 12.94 -4.32
CA GLN A 12 -37.33 11.98 -5.44
C GLN A 12 -38.47 12.18 -6.44
N LEU A 13 -39.69 12.44 -5.99
CA LEU A 13 -40.80 12.70 -6.89
C LEU A 13 -40.59 14.00 -7.67
N ARG A 14 -40.06 15.07 -7.03
CA ARG A 14 -39.71 16.33 -7.71
C ARG A 14 -38.62 16.13 -8.75
N GLU A 15 -37.53 15.45 -8.39
CA GLU A 15 -36.43 15.11 -9.33
C GLU A 15 -36.93 14.25 -10.52
N THR A 16 -37.89 13.36 -10.24
CA THR A 16 -38.53 12.57 -11.31
C THR A 16 -39.35 13.45 -12.24
N ILE A 17 -40.07 14.43 -11.70
CA ILE A 17 -40.80 15.43 -12.51
C ILE A 17 -39.82 16.26 -13.34
N ASP A 18 -38.73 16.74 -12.77
CA ASP A 18 -37.68 17.48 -13.52
C ASP A 18 -37.08 16.62 -14.62
N SER A 19 -36.81 15.37 -14.37
CA SER A 19 -36.37 14.40 -15.38
C SER A 19 -37.41 14.19 -16.48
N SER A 20 -38.70 14.12 -16.12
CA SER A 20 -39.77 13.97 -17.08
C SER A 20 -39.94 15.21 -17.96
N VAL A 21 -39.68 16.42 -17.41
CA VAL A 21 -39.61 17.67 -18.21
C VAL A 21 -38.46 17.60 -19.22
N ALA A 22 -37.27 17.12 -18.79
CA ALA A 22 -36.12 16.94 -19.69
C ALA A 22 -36.43 15.94 -20.85
N LEU A 23 -37.12 14.84 -20.56
CA LEU A 23 -37.57 13.84 -21.55
C LEU A 23 -38.60 14.42 -22.54
N ALA A 24 -39.56 15.19 -22.04
CA ALA A 24 -40.54 15.87 -22.88
C ALA A 24 -39.86 16.92 -23.83
N LEU A 25 -38.85 17.61 -23.31
CA LEU A 25 -38.04 18.57 -24.07
C LEU A 25 -37.25 17.88 -25.18
N HIS A 26 -36.64 16.75 -24.86
CA HIS A 26 -35.92 15.93 -25.84
C HIS A 26 -36.81 15.47 -26.99
N ASN A 27 -38.04 15.06 -26.66
CA ASN A 27 -39.03 14.63 -27.66
C ASN A 27 -39.81 15.77 -28.33
N LYS A 28 -39.49 17.03 -27.96
CA LYS A 28 -40.17 18.28 -28.45
C LYS A 28 -41.67 18.30 -28.16
N ASN A 29 -42.09 17.71 -27.05
CA ASN A 29 -43.49 17.75 -26.61
C ASN A 29 -43.77 19.03 -25.82
N GLN A 30 -44.97 19.64 -26.01
CA GLN A 30 -45.36 20.87 -25.29
C GLN A 30 -45.83 20.64 -23.86
N GLU A 31 -46.23 19.40 -23.54
CA GLU A 31 -46.76 19.05 -22.25
C GLU A 31 -46.06 17.81 -21.70
N VAL A 32 -45.80 17.81 -20.38
CA VAL A 32 -45.37 16.61 -19.66
C VAL A 32 -46.60 15.78 -19.32
N GLN A 33 -46.67 14.59 -19.81
CA GLN A 33 -47.77 13.62 -19.60
C GLN A 33 -47.31 12.49 -18.65
N ILE A 34 -48.27 11.68 -18.18
CA ILE A 34 -48.01 10.51 -17.30
C ILE A 34 -46.96 9.54 -17.92
N VAL A 35 -46.95 9.39 -19.23
CA VAL A 35 -45.95 8.54 -19.91
C VAL A 35 -44.53 9.00 -19.71
N HIS A 36 -44.28 10.31 -19.66
CA HIS A 36 -42.95 10.86 -19.40
C HIS A 36 -42.51 10.60 -17.96
N LEU A 37 -43.43 10.68 -16.98
CA LEU A 37 -43.14 10.37 -15.60
C LEU A 37 -42.82 8.89 -15.39
N ILE A 38 -43.58 7.98 -16.02
CA ILE A 38 -43.27 6.53 -16.02
C ILE A 38 -41.93 6.26 -16.66
N TRP A 39 -41.62 6.89 -17.81
CA TRP A 39 -40.33 6.73 -18.46
C TRP A 39 -39.17 7.26 -17.59
N ALA A 40 -39.31 8.42 -16.95
CA ALA A 40 -38.34 8.93 -16.00
C ALA A 40 -38.13 7.98 -14.79
N LEU A 41 -39.19 7.38 -14.25
CA LEU A 41 -39.10 6.36 -13.18
C LEU A 41 -38.37 5.10 -13.66
N LEU A 42 -38.60 4.65 -14.87
CA LEU A 42 -37.90 3.49 -15.45
C LEU A 42 -36.42 3.77 -15.72
N THR A 43 -36.06 4.98 -16.14
CA THR A 43 -34.67 5.37 -16.39
C THR A 43 -33.87 5.50 -15.11
N ASN A 44 -34.50 5.91 -14.00
CA ASN A 44 -33.84 5.98 -12.68
C ASN A 44 -33.72 4.59 -12.08
N THR A 45 -32.49 4.02 -12.04
CA THR A 45 -32.23 2.67 -11.54
C THR A 45 -32.66 2.44 -10.09
N ASN A 46 -32.69 3.48 -9.29
CA ASN A 46 -33.04 3.44 -7.85
C ASN A 46 -34.51 3.79 -7.56
N SER A 47 -35.35 3.92 -8.57
CA SER A 47 -36.76 4.23 -8.37
C SER A 47 -37.54 3.07 -7.74
N VAL A 48 -38.55 3.38 -6.93
CA VAL A 48 -39.46 2.39 -6.33
C VAL A 48 -40.15 1.54 -7.41
N LEU A 49 -40.39 2.09 -8.61
CA LEU A 49 -40.94 1.32 -9.76
C LEU A 49 -39.97 0.24 -10.22
N ASN A 50 -38.67 0.54 -10.33
CA ASN A 50 -37.69 -0.45 -10.74
C ASN A 50 -37.48 -1.54 -9.69
N GLN A 51 -37.55 -1.19 -8.41
CA GLN A 51 -37.55 -2.15 -7.30
C GLN A 51 -38.75 -3.10 -7.38
N LEU A 52 -39.94 -2.56 -7.62
CA LEU A 52 -41.15 -3.36 -7.83
C LEU A 52 -41.02 -4.35 -8.99
N LEU A 53 -40.51 -3.89 -10.16
CA LEU A 53 -40.30 -4.72 -11.32
C LEU A 53 -39.27 -5.82 -11.07
N ASN A 54 -38.18 -5.52 -10.40
CA ASN A 54 -37.18 -6.53 -10.02
C ASN A 54 -37.78 -7.58 -9.09
N LYS A 55 -38.55 -7.18 -8.09
CA LYS A 55 -39.20 -8.08 -7.15
C LYS A 55 -40.24 -8.99 -7.81
N MET A 56 -40.88 -8.50 -8.84
CA MET A 56 -41.82 -9.27 -9.66
C MET A 56 -41.15 -10.03 -10.81
N ASN A 57 -39.84 -10.06 -10.93
CA ASN A 57 -39.05 -10.70 -12.01
C ASN A 57 -39.44 -10.28 -13.43
N VAL A 58 -39.76 -9.00 -13.65
CA VAL A 58 -40.21 -8.48 -14.91
C VAL A 58 -39.09 -7.75 -15.64
N ASN A 59 -38.99 -7.99 -16.94
CA ASN A 59 -37.97 -7.35 -17.78
C ASN A 59 -38.29 -5.86 -18.00
N LYS A 60 -37.55 -5.01 -17.30
CA LYS A 60 -37.60 -3.54 -17.36
C LYS A 60 -37.43 -2.99 -18.78
N ALA A 61 -36.53 -3.55 -19.59
CA ALA A 61 -36.16 -3.00 -20.90
C ALA A 61 -37.35 -2.97 -21.88
N ALA A 62 -38.23 -3.97 -21.80
CA ALA A 62 -39.43 -4.03 -22.63
C ALA A 62 -40.42 -2.90 -22.30
N ILE A 63 -40.61 -2.64 -21.00
CA ILE A 63 -41.53 -1.59 -20.51
C ILE A 63 -40.96 -0.20 -20.84
N GLU A 64 -39.65 -0.01 -20.70
CA GLU A 64 -38.97 1.26 -21.02
C GLU A 64 -39.08 1.58 -22.51
N LEU A 65 -38.87 0.57 -23.36
CA LEU A 65 -39.03 0.74 -24.81
C LEU A 65 -40.48 1.13 -25.18
N GLU A 66 -41.47 0.53 -24.52
CA GLU A 66 -42.88 0.85 -24.74
C GLU A 66 -43.23 2.27 -24.24
N ALA A 67 -42.74 2.68 -23.06
CA ALA A 67 -42.94 4.02 -22.58
C ALA A 67 -42.30 5.06 -23.52
N LYS A 68 -41.09 4.79 -24.02
CA LYS A 68 -40.41 5.64 -25.02
C LYS A 68 -41.18 5.72 -26.32
N SER A 69 -41.68 4.58 -26.83
CA SER A 69 -42.49 4.55 -28.04
C SER A 69 -43.78 5.35 -27.88
N ASN A 70 -44.46 5.25 -26.72
CA ASN A 70 -45.69 6.00 -26.49
C ASN A 70 -45.41 7.50 -26.29
N ALA A 71 -44.29 7.89 -25.66
CA ALA A 71 -43.89 9.28 -25.59
C ALA A 71 -43.57 9.90 -26.95
N SER A 72 -42.97 9.14 -27.87
CA SER A 72 -42.65 9.62 -29.23
C SER A 72 -43.87 9.76 -30.13
N LYS A 73 -45.03 9.16 -29.81
CA LYS A 73 -46.29 9.31 -30.53
C LYS A 73 -47.06 10.58 -30.15
N LEU A 74 -46.64 11.26 -29.09
CA LEU A 74 -47.27 12.50 -28.65
C LEU A 74 -46.97 13.66 -29.63
N PRO A 75 -47.87 14.65 -29.71
CA PRO A 75 -47.68 15.82 -30.56
C PRO A 75 -46.35 16.54 -30.27
N SER A 76 -45.55 16.75 -31.32
CA SER A 76 -44.26 17.47 -31.24
C SER A 76 -44.33 18.80 -31.97
N VAL A 77 -43.56 19.79 -31.49
CA VAL A 77 -43.53 21.16 -32.06
C VAL A 77 -42.06 21.54 -32.34
N SER A 78 -41.85 22.32 -33.38
CA SER A 78 -40.50 22.65 -33.88
C SER A 78 -39.61 23.43 -32.89
N SER A 79 -40.18 24.18 -31.95
CA SER A 79 -39.42 24.91 -30.93
C SER A 79 -40.13 24.82 -29.57
N VAL A 80 -39.50 24.14 -28.60
CA VAL A 80 -39.95 24.05 -27.21
C VAL A 80 -38.81 24.48 -26.30
N THR A 81 -39.09 25.41 -25.37
CA THR A 81 -38.15 25.82 -24.35
C THR A 81 -38.58 25.29 -22.98
N LYS A 82 -37.67 25.16 -22.04
CA LYS A 82 -37.95 24.65 -20.70
C LYS A 82 -39.06 25.48 -20.00
N GLU A 83 -39.12 26.78 -20.27
CA GLU A 83 -40.10 27.72 -19.71
C GLU A 83 -41.51 27.59 -20.34
N SER A 84 -41.63 27.05 -21.57
CA SER A 84 -42.89 26.87 -22.28
C SER A 84 -43.58 25.56 -21.99
N ILE A 85 -42.87 24.56 -21.42
CA ILE A 85 -43.44 23.26 -21.09
C ILE A 85 -44.37 23.33 -19.89
N LYS A 86 -45.55 22.79 -20.01
CA LYS A 86 -46.54 22.69 -18.93
C LYS A 86 -46.84 21.25 -18.59
N LEU A 87 -47.26 21.01 -17.36
CA LEU A 87 -47.81 19.70 -16.98
C LEU A 87 -49.18 19.55 -17.62
N SER A 88 -49.46 18.37 -18.19
CA SER A 88 -50.78 18.07 -18.72
C SER A 88 -51.82 18.06 -17.57
N ARG A 89 -53.06 18.36 -17.93
CA ARG A 89 -54.16 18.34 -16.98
C ARG A 89 -54.31 16.97 -16.32
N GLU A 90 -54.18 15.90 -17.06
CA GLU A 90 -54.26 14.53 -16.57
C GLU A 90 -53.16 14.19 -15.54
N LEU A 91 -51.92 14.64 -15.79
CA LEU A 91 -50.81 14.47 -14.86
C LEU A 91 -51.05 15.27 -13.58
N TYR A 92 -51.56 16.48 -13.66
CA TYR A 92 -51.90 17.29 -12.50
C TYR A 92 -53.02 16.65 -11.66
N GLU A 93 -54.12 16.14 -12.30
CA GLU A 93 -55.19 15.39 -11.64
C GLU A 93 -54.64 14.11 -10.96
N SER A 94 -53.64 13.44 -11.55
CA SER A 94 -52.98 12.29 -10.95
C SER A 94 -52.27 12.62 -9.62
N PHE A 95 -51.66 13.80 -9.53
CA PHE A 95 -51.09 14.26 -8.27
C PHE A 95 -52.11 14.66 -7.21
N GLN A 96 -53.25 15.23 -7.61
CA GLN A 96 -54.35 15.50 -6.71
C GLN A 96 -54.93 14.22 -6.10
N LYS A 97 -55.03 13.17 -6.93
CA LYS A 97 -55.49 11.86 -6.46
C LYS A 97 -54.46 11.24 -5.46
N ALA A 98 -53.17 11.40 -5.76
CA ALA A 98 -52.12 10.96 -4.86
C ALA A 98 -52.13 11.74 -3.52
N GLN A 99 -52.49 13.02 -3.54
CA GLN A 99 -52.66 13.80 -2.31
C GLN A 99 -53.79 13.27 -1.42
N GLY A 100 -54.90 12.81 -2.02
CA GLY A 100 -55.98 12.12 -1.28
C GLY A 100 -55.48 10.81 -0.65
N GLN A 101 -54.72 10.00 -1.37
CA GLN A 101 -54.12 8.77 -0.87
C GLN A 101 -53.08 9.04 0.23
N MET A 102 -52.28 10.09 0.08
CA MET A 102 -51.33 10.57 1.10
C MET A 102 -52.05 10.84 2.44
N ALA A 103 -53.16 11.56 2.40
CA ALA A 103 -53.92 11.85 3.61
C ALA A 103 -54.51 10.58 4.25
N SER A 104 -54.96 9.62 3.42
CA SER A 104 -55.48 8.33 3.88
C SER A 104 -54.41 7.45 4.53
N ASN A 105 -53.17 7.56 4.08
CA ASN A 105 -52.02 6.84 4.65
C ASN A 105 -51.45 7.50 5.92
N GLY A 106 -51.86 8.71 6.25
CA GLY A 106 -51.31 9.51 7.35
C GLY A 106 -49.98 10.16 7.03
N ASP A 107 -49.61 10.26 5.72
CA ASP A 107 -48.36 10.84 5.27
C ASP A 107 -48.41 12.38 5.23
N LYS A 108 -47.25 13.04 5.37
CA LYS A 108 -47.14 14.49 5.20
C LYS A 108 -46.72 14.87 3.77
N PHE A 109 -46.08 13.93 3.04
CA PHE A 109 -45.58 14.17 1.68
C PHE A 109 -46.08 13.10 0.72
N ILE A 110 -46.27 13.47 -0.55
CA ILE A 110 -46.60 12.58 -1.64
C ILE A 110 -45.30 11.91 -2.12
N ALA A 111 -45.25 10.61 -1.97
CA ALA A 111 -44.16 9.77 -2.39
C ALA A 111 -44.47 9.07 -3.72
N ILE A 112 -43.44 8.51 -4.40
CA ILE A 112 -43.59 7.81 -5.69
C ILE A 112 -44.52 6.60 -5.57
N ASP A 113 -44.41 5.79 -4.50
CA ASP A 113 -45.27 4.63 -4.25
C ASP A 113 -46.73 5.04 -4.07
N THR A 114 -46.98 6.15 -3.33
CA THR A 114 -48.28 6.71 -3.13
C THR A 114 -48.91 7.19 -4.45
N TRP A 115 -48.10 7.82 -5.32
CA TRP A 115 -48.55 8.21 -6.61
C TRP A 115 -48.86 7.01 -7.52
N LEU A 116 -48.02 5.99 -7.55
CA LEU A 116 -48.25 4.76 -8.31
C LEU A 116 -49.53 4.05 -7.86
N ILE A 117 -49.67 3.79 -6.55
CA ILE A 117 -50.82 3.07 -5.99
C ILE A 117 -52.15 3.78 -6.28
N SER A 118 -52.14 5.12 -6.16
CA SER A 118 -53.35 5.91 -6.38
C SER A 118 -53.78 5.98 -7.84
N ASN A 119 -52.87 5.74 -8.79
CA ASN A 119 -53.06 5.89 -10.22
C ASN A 119 -53.04 4.59 -11.04
N PHE A 120 -52.97 3.41 -10.41
CA PHE A 120 -53.03 2.12 -11.15
C PHE A 120 -54.32 1.91 -11.97
N ASP A 121 -55.39 2.63 -11.71
CA ASP A 121 -56.60 2.64 -12.49
C ASP A 121 -56.50 3.55 -13.71
N ASN A 122 -55.52 4.44 -13.81
CA ASN A 122 -55.29 5.30 -14.97
C ASN A 122 -55.04 4.48 -16.26
N LYS A 123 -55.66 4.92 -17.36
CA LYS A 123 -55.55 4.20 -18.63
C LYS A 123 -54.12 4.07 -19.16
N VAL A 124 -53.35 5.15 -19.07
CA VAL A 124 -51.95 5.17 -19.57
C VAL A 124 -51.08 4.20 -18.76
N ILE A 125 -51.26 4.16 -17.44
CA ILE A 125 -50.53 3.26 -16.56
C ILE A 125 -50.92 1.80 -16.83
N LYS A 126 -52.21 1.52 -17.01
CA LYS A 126 -52.71 0.20 -17.42
C LYS A 126 -52.16 -0.27 -18.76
N ASP A 127 -52.11 0.63 -19.72
CA ASP A 127 -51.63 0.32 -21.08
C ASP A 127 -50.11 0.04 -21.10
N ILE A 128 -49.32 0.68 -20.22
CA ILE A 128 -47.86 0.51 -20.19
C ILE A 128 -47.44 -0.58 -19.18
N LEU A 129 -47.90 -0.53 -17.94
CA LEU A 129 -47.49 -1.47 -16.90
C LEU A 129 -48.35 -2.71 -16.84
N GLY A 130 -49.69 -2.58 -17.03
CA GLY A 130 -50.65 -3.68 -16.88
C GLY A 130 -50.54 -4.79 -17.91
N LYS A 131 -49.74 -4.63 -19.00
CA LYS A 131 -49.38 -5.70 -19.92
C LYS A 131 -48.34 -6.66 -19.38
N TYR A 132 -47.51 -6.18 -18.47
CA TYR A 132 -46.34 -6.89 -18.00
C TYR A 132 -46.48 -7.33 -16.53
N ILE A 133 -47.31 -6.63 -15.72
CA ILE A 133 -47.52 -6.89 -14.30
C ILE A 133 -49.00 -6.95 -13.93
N ASP A 134 -49.37 -7.79 -13.00
CA ASP A 134 -50.68 -7.70 -12.34
C ASP A 134 -50.69 -6.51 -11.37
N LEU A 135 -51.50 -5.49 -11.70
CA LEU A 135 -51.58 -4.25 -10.92
C LEU A 135 -52.14 -4.46 -9.50
N LYS A 136 -52.88 -5.55 -9.28
CA LYS A 136 -53.36 -5.89 -7.91
C LYS A 136 -52.23 -6.45 -7.05
N GLU A 137 -51.42 -7.32 -7.65
CA GLU A 137 -50.23 -7.85 -7.00
C GLU A 137 -49.19 -6.76 -6.77
N ALA A 138 -48.97 -5.91 -7.79
CA ALA A 138 -48.12 -4.73 -7.71
C ALA A 138 -48.46 -3.80 -6.57
N LYS A 139 -49.77 -3.56 -6.32
CA LYS A 139 -50.25 -2.78 -5.20
C LYS A 139 -49.92 -3.43 -3.86
N LYS A 140 -50.03 -4.74 -3.76
CA LYS A 140 -49.67 -5.51 -2.55
C LYS A 140 -48.18 -5.46 -2.30
N GLU A 141 -47.35 -5.63 -3.34
CA GLU A 141 -45.90 -5.58 -3.22
C GLU A 141 -45.38 -4.17 -2.89
N LEU A 142 -45.98 -3.11 -3.46
CA LEU A 142 -45.63 -1.72 -3.04
C LEU A 142 -46.01 -1.49 -1.55
N GLY A 143 -47.10 -2.04 -1.10
CA GLY A 143 -47.45 -2.02 0.34
C GLY A 143 -46.44 -2.76 1.19
N ALA A 144 -45.91 -3.88 0.71
CA ALA A 144 -44.85 -4.63 1.37
C ALA A 144 -43.49 -3.88 1.35
N ILE A 145 -43.15 -3.20 0.28
CA ILE A 145 -41.95 -2.33 0.18
C ILE A 145 -42.05 -1.18 1.18
N ARG A 146 -43.26 -0.61 1.31
CA ARG A 146 -43.49 0.45 2.26
C ARG A 146 -43.45 -0.01 3.73
N ALA A 147 -43.78 -1.26 3.99
CA ALA A 147 -43.75 -1.90 5.33
C ALA A 147 -44.41 -1.08 6.44
N GLY A 148 -45.50 -0.34 6.14
CA GLY A 148 -46.23 0.49 7.09
C GLY A 148 -45.52 1.79 7.50
N LYS A 149 -44.43 2.17 6.90
CA LYS A 149 -43.73 3.44 7.17
C LYS A 149 -44.55 4.64 6.71
N GLN A 150 -44.65 5.67 7.55
CA GLN A 150 -45.20 6.98 7.19
C GLN A 150 -44.14 7.90 6.59
N ILE A 151 -44.51 8.65 5.57
CA ILE A 151 -43.65 9.62 4.90
C ILE A 151 -43.82 11.00 5.53
N ASP A 152 -43.03 11.27 6.55
CA ASP A 152 -43.08 12.49 7.34
C ASP A 152 -42.09 13.59 6.93
N SER A 153 -41.18 13.29 6.00
CA SER A 153 -40.14 14.21 5.50
C SER A 153 -40.09 14.23 3.99
N GLN A 154 -39.53 15.28 3.40
CA GLN A 154 -39.29 15.39 1.95
C GLN A 154 -38.35 14.35 1.40
N SER A 155 -37.45 13.78 2.23
CA SER A 155 -36.54 12.68 1.92
C SER A 155 -37.12 11.30 2.29
N GLY A 156 -38.41 11.19 2.51
CA GLY A 156 -39.07 9.96 2.97
C GLY A 156 -38.94 8.78 2.02
N ASP A 157 -38.89 9.02 0.69
CA ASP A 157 -38.66 8.00 -0.33
C ASP A 157 -37.22 7.42 -0.27
N ASP A 158 -36.24 8.21 0.18
CA ASP A 158 -34.86 7.78 0.35
C ASP A 158 -34.69 6.74 1.46
N ASN A 159 -35.66 6.66 2.34
CA ASN A 159 -35.65 5.78 3.50
C ASN A 159 -36.39 4.44 3.24
N LEU A 160 -36.95 4.25 2.08
CA LEU A 160 -37.52 2.96 1.64
C LEU A 160 -36.36 2.07 1.17
N GLU A 161 -36.25 0.85 1.72
CA GLU A 161 -35.16 -0.09 1.45
C GLU A 161 -33.74 0.47 1.73
N ALA A 162 -33.60 1.15 2.86
CA ALA A 162 -32.33 1.72 3.31
C ALA A 162 -31.20 0.67 3.36
N LEU A 163 -31.51 -0.58 3.66
CA LEU A 163 -30.57 -1.70 3.70
C LEU A 163 -29.98 -2.04 2.33
N ASN A 164 -30.76 -1.97 1.26
CA ASN A 164 -30.27 -2.23 -0.08
C ASN A 164 -29.42 -1.05 -0.61
N LYS A 165 -29.68 0.17 -0.10
CA LYS A 165 -28.99 1.39 -0.52
C LYS A 165 -27.69 1.61 0.25
N TYR A 166 -27.66 1.31 1.53
CA TYR A 166 -26.55 1.60 2.45
C TYR A 166 -25.92 0.35 3.05
N GLY A 167 -26.33 -0.83 2.62
CA GLY A 167 -25.80 -2.10 3.08
C GLY A 167 -25.33 -2.99 1.94
N ILE A 168 -24.28 -3.75 2.20
CA ILE A 168 -23.75 -4.75 1.30
C ILE A 168 -24.06 -6.13 1.91
N ASP A 169 -24.86 -6.94 1.22
CA ASP A 169 -25.20 -8.30 1.67
C ASP A 169 -24.04 -9.28 1.39
N LEU A 170 -23.33 -9.67 2.44
CA LEU A 170 -22.21 -10.61 2.32
C LEU A 170 -22.67 -12.03 1.97
N ASN A 171 -23.88 -12.45 2.37
CA ASN A 171 -24.41 -13.76 2.00
C ASN A 171 -24.67 -13.83 0.49
N LYS A 172 -25.20 -12.76 -0.09
CA LYS A 172 -25.39 -12.68 -1.53
C LYS A 172 -24.05 -12.74 -2.26
N LYS A 173 -23.07 -11.95 -1.85
CA LYS A 173 -21.70 -12.02 -2.40
C LYS A 173 -21.07 -13.42 -2.27
N ALA A 174 -21.33 -14.10 -1.14
CA ALA A 174 -20.87 -15.49 -0.96
C ALA A 174 -21.56 -16.47 -1.92
N ILE A 175 -22.84 -16.25 -2.23
CA ILE A 175 -23.59 -17.05 -3.20
C ILE A 175 -23.05 -16.81 -4.61
N ASP A 176 -22.80 -15.56 -4.95
CA ASP A 176 -22.31 -15.14 -6.27
C ASP A 176 -20.81 -15.49 -6.48
N GLY A 177 -20.10 -15.97 -5.43
CA GLY A 177 -18.69 -16.36 -5.49
C GLY A 177 -17.71 -15.18 -5.46
N GLU A 178 -18.17 -13.99 -5.13
CA GLU A 178 -17.37 -12.77 -5.13
C GLU A 178 -16.42 -12.65 -3.91
N LEU A 179 -16.72 -13.37 -2.81
CA LEU A 179 -15.88 -13.32 -1.60
C LEU A 179 -14.64 -14.20 -1.72
N ASP A 180 -13.55 -13.72 -1.13
CA ASP A 180 -12.32 -14.50 -1.01
C ASP A 180 -12.46 -15.63 0.00
N PRO A 181 -11.77 -16.77 -0.18
CA PRO A 181 -11.76 -17.84 0.80
C PRO A 181 -11.07 -17.39 2.08
N VAL A 182 -11.73 -17.56 3.21
CA VAL A 182 -11.19 -17.19 4.53
C VAL A 182 -10.42 -18.37 5.12
N ILE A 183 -9.14 -18.19 5.35
CA ILE A 183 -8.21 -19.24 5.77
C ILE A 183 -7.58 -18.87 7.11
N GLY A 184 -7.47 -19.85 8.03
CA GLY A 184 -6.72 -19.70 9.28
C GLY A 184 -7.39 -18.81 10.32
N ARG A 185 -8.70 -18.54 10.20
CA ARG A 185 -9.48 -17.73 11.15
C ARG A 185 -10.63 -18.51 11.81
N ASP A 186 -10.57 -19.81 11.79
CA ASP A 186 -11.62 -20.70 12.29
C ASP A 186 -11.92 -20.48 13.77
N GLU A 187 -10.91 -20.27 14.59
CA GLU A 187 -11.07 -19.99 16.02
C GLU A 187 -11.86 -18.69 16.27
N GLN A 188 -11.50 -17.63 15.56
CA GLN A 188 -12.15 -16.32 15.68
C GLN A 188 -13.60 -16.38 15.19
N ILE A 189 -13.86 -17.07 14.07
CA ILE A 189 -15.22 -17.25 13.52
C ILE A 189 -16.05 -18.10 14.49
N ASN A 190 -15.53 -19.19 15.02
CA ASN A 190 -16.21 -20.02 16.01
C ASN A 190 -16.53 -19.22 17.28
N ARG A 191 -15.57 -18.41 17.76
CA ARG A 191 -15.79 -17.55 18.91
C ARG A 191 -16.85 -16.49 18.63
N MET A 192 -16.88 -15.92 17.44
CA MET A 192 -17.90 -14.96 17.01
C MET A 192 -19.27 -15.58 16.97
N MET A 193 -19.44 -16.79 16.44
CA MET A 193 -20.70 -17.56 16.45
C MET A 193 -21.17 -17.83 17.87
N GLN A 194 -20.26 -18.25 18.77
CA GLN A 194 -20.61 -18.47 20.19
C GLN A 194 -21.14 -17.20 20.86
N ILE A 195 -20.53 -16.04 20.56
CA ILE A 195 -20.96 -14.75 21.13
C ILE A 195 -22.34 -14.37 20.58
N LEU A 196 -22.57 -14.48 19.28
CA LEU A 196 -23.85 -14.14 18.64
C LEU A 196 -25.06 -14.95 19.20
N ILE A 197 -24.83 -16.17 19.69
CA ILE A 197 -25.87 -17.03 20.26
C ILE A 197 -26.15 -16.70 21.74
N ARG A 198 -25.31 -15.90 22.42
CA ARG A 198 -25.47 -15.61 23.85
C ARG A 198 -26.73 -14.78 24.11
N LYS A 199 -27.27 -14.93 25.29
CA LYS A 199 -28.45 -14.14 25.77
C LYS A 199 -28.07 -12.67 26.07
N THR A 200 -26.86 -12.43 26.53
CA THR A 200 -26.33 -11.11 26.89
C THR A 200 -24.92 -10.97 26.36
N LYS A 201 -24.44 -9.75 26.08
CA LYS A 201 -23.15 -9.47 25.41
C LYS A 201 -23.00 -10.26 24.10
N ASN A 202 -24.07 -10.25 23.32
CA ASN A 202 -24.22 -11.02 22.10
C ASN A 202 -23.71 -10.28 20.84
N ASN A 203 -23.04 -9.14 21.01
CA ASN A 203 -22.42 -8.43 19.91
C ASN A 203 -20.90 -8.61 20.00
N PRO A 204 -20.26 -9.35 19.08
CA PRO A 204 -18.81 -9.45 18.99
C PRO A 204 -18.21 -8.14 18.48
N ILE A 205 -17.04 -7.78 18.99
CA ILE A 205 -16.22 -6.72 18.44
C ILE A 205 -14.82 -7.26 18.15
N LEU A 206 -14.43 -7.21 16.89
CA LEU A 206 -13.13 -7.64 16.39
C LEU A 206 -12.10 -6.53 16.65
N ILE A 207 -11.05 -6.85 17.42
CA ILE A 207 -10.03 -5.89 17.81
C ILE A 207 -8.68 -6.35 17.25
N GLY A 208 -8.07 -5.55 16.41
CA GLY A 208 -6.76 -5.84 15.83
C GLY A 208 -6.22 -4.66 15.04
N GLU A 209 -4.95 -4.70 14.72
CA GLU A 209 -4.31 -3.68 13.91
C GLU A 209 -4.90 -3.63 12.48
N PRO A 210 -4.75 -2.52 11.74
CA PRO A 210 -5.19 -2.45 10.34
C PRO A 210 -4.53 -3.55 9.50
N GLY A 211 -5.27 -4.14 8.54
CA GLY A 211 -4.72 -5.16 7.64
C GLY A 211 -4.56 -6.56 8.25
N THR A 212 -5.01 -6.82 9.50
CA THR A 212 -4.95 -8.17 10.11
C THR A 212 -6.10 -9.10 9.69
N GLY A 213 -7.01 -8.66 8.81
CA GLY A 213 -8.09 -9.49 8.28
C GLY A 213 -9.36 -9.51 9.12
N LYS A 214 -9.69 -8.41 9.83
CA LYS A 214 -10.95 -8.29 10.62
C LYS A 214 -12.20 -8.44 9.75
N THR A 215 -12.23 -7.79 8.60
CA THR A 215 -13.35 -7.83 7.64
C THR A 215 -13.53 -9.24 7.08
N ALA A 216 -12.42 -9.94 6.76
CA ALA A 216 -12.45 -11.32 6.28
C ALA A 216 -13.13 -12.30 7.26
N ILE A 217 -13.04 -12.06 8.59
CA ILE A 217 -13.72 -12.89 9.59
C ILE A 217 -15.25 -12.78 9.46
N ALA A 218 -15.78 -11.57 9.17
CA ALA A 218 -17.22 -11.39 8.94
C ALA A 218 -17.67 -12.03 7.63
N GLU A 219 -16.85 -11.93 6.59
CA GLU A 219 -17.05 -12.61 5.29
C GLU A 219 -17.04 -14.13 5.45
N GLY A 220 -16.11 -14.66 6.25
CA GLY A 220 -16.05 -16.09 6.59
C GLY A 220 -17.30 -16.60 7.31
N LEU A 221 -17.90 -15.78 8.18
CA LEU A 221 -19.19 -16.12 8.79
C LEU A 221 -20.30 -16.20 7.73
N ALA A 222 -20.35 -15.24 6.80
CA ALA A 222 -21.33 -15.26 5.72
C ALA A 222 -21.18 -16.49 4.83
N GLN A 223 -19.94 -16.85 4.47
CA GLN A 223 -19.64 -18.08 3.70
C GLN A 223 -20.11 -19.35 4.44
N ARG A 224 -19.84 -19.45 5.76
CA ARG A 224 -20.30 -20.60 6.55
C ARG A 224 -21.82 -20.66 6.68
N ILE A 225 -22.50 -19.53 6.80
CA ILE A 225 -23.98 -19.47 6.79
C ILE A 225 -24.52 -20.02 5.47
N VAL A 226 -23.97 -19.56 4.34
CA VAL A 226 -24.39 -20.01 3.00
C VAL A 226 -24.11 -21.50 2.79
N ASN A 227 -22.97 -22.01 3.29
CA ASN A 227 -22.60 -23.41 3.22
C ASN A 227 -23.30 -24.28 4.27
N LYS A 228 -24.17 -23.69 5.13
CA LYS A 228 -24.87 -24.36 6.24
C LYS A 228 -23.92 -24.96 7.29
N ASP A 229 -22.72 -24.44 7.42
CA ASP A 229 -21.71 -24.85 8.41
C ASP A 229 -21.77 -23.92 9.64
N VAL A 230 -22.97 -23.76 10.19
CA VAL A 230 -23.24 -22.93 11.37
C VAL A 230 -24.32 -23.61 12.24
N PRO A 231 -24.39 -23.28 13.55
CA PRO A 231 -25.48 -23.72 14.42
C PRO A 231 -26.85 -23.35 13.87
N THR A 232 -27.88 -24.16 14.18
CA THR A 232 -29.25 -24.00 13.69
C THR A 232 -29.84 -22.60 13.92
N SER A 233 -29.46 -21.93 15.00
CA SER A 233 -29.90 -20.55 15.32
C SER A 233 -29.36 -19.49 14.34
N LEU A 234 -28.30 -19.80 13.59
CA LEU A 234 -27.67 -18.89 12.64
C LEU A 234 -27.96 -19.22 11.16
N LEU A 235 -28.56 -20.39 10.86
CA LEU A 235 -28.79 -20.87 9.49
C LEU A 235 -29.58 -19.88 8.61
N ASN A 236 -30.53 -19.14 9.19
CA ASN A 236 -31.39 -18.21 8.46
C ASN A 236 -30.94 -16.75 8.62
N LYS A 237 -29.76 -16.53 9.19
CA LYS A 237 -29.25 -15.17 9.37
C LYS A 237 -28.54 -14.69 8.13
N ARG A 238 -28.59 -13.38 7.90
CA ARG A 238 -27.88 -12.66 6.83
C ARG A 238 -26.91 -11.69 7.47
N VAL A 239 -25.67 -11.67 6.98
CA VAL A 239 -24.66 -10.70 7.38
C VAL A 239 -24.64 -9.56 6.37
N VAL A 240 -24.92 -8.35 6.83
CA VAL A 240 -24.96 -7.15 5.99
C VAL A 240 -23.93 -6.15 6.51
N THR A 241 -22.99 -5.76 5.66
CA THR A 241 -22.01 -4.71 5.97
C THR A 241 -22.64 -3.34 5.80
N LEU A 242 -22.50 -2.47 6.78
CA LEU A 242 -22.94 -1.09 6.70
C LEU A 242 -21.90 -0.25 5.93
N ASP A 243 -22.33 0.34 4.80
CA ASP A 243 -21.49 1.25 4.02
C ASP A 243 -21.56 2.67 4.59
N MET A 244 -20.56 3.01 5.39
CA MET A 244 -20.45 4.33 6.01
C MET A 244 -20.26 5.44 4.99
N SER A 245 -19.55 5.16 3.89
CA SER A 245 -19.30 6.14 2.82
C SER A 245 -20.60 6.50 2.11
N ALA A 246 -21.42 5.50 1.78
CA ALA A 246 -22.72 5.72 1.15
C ALA A 246 -23.71 6.47 2.08
N LEU A 247 -23.65 6.22 3.40
CA LEU A 247 -24.47 6.92 4.38
C LEU A 247 -24.14 8.42 4.47
N ILE A 248 -22.86 8.77 4.35
CA ILE A 248 -22.36 10.16 4.46
C ILE A 248 -22.46 10.89 3.13
N ALA A 249 -22.29 10.18 2.01
CA ALA A 249 -22.28 10.78 0.68
C ALA A 249 -23.58 11.56 0.40
N GLY A 250 -23.45 12.84 0.02
CA GLY A 250 -24.58 13.72 -0.30
C GLY A 250 -25.44 14.18 0.89
N ALA A 251 -25.11 13.83 2.13
CA ALA A 251 -25.77 14.37 3.30
C ALA A 251 -25.26 15.80 3.57
N LYS A 252 -26.08 16.80 3.26
CA LYS A 252 -25.73 18.21 3.47
C LYS A 252 -25.86 18.65 4.94
N TYR A 253 -26.69 17.97 5.70
CA TYR A 253 -26.99 18.30 7.09
C TYR A 253 -26.86 17.04 7.97
N ARG A 254 -26.45 17.26 9.20
CA ARG A 254 -26.34 16.22 10.26
C ARG A 254 -27.60 15.35 10.38
N GLY A 255 -28.78 15.95 10.35
CA GLY A 255 -30.06 15.25 10.49
C GLY A 255 -30.35 14.25 9.37
N GLU A 256 -29.79 14.46 8.16
CA GLU A 256 -29.98 13.52 7.04
C GLU A 256 -29.22 12.22 7.27
N PHE A 257 -27.98 12.29 7.74
CA PHE A 257 -27.20 11.10 8.11
C PHE A 257 -27.88 10.32 9.25
N GLU A 258 -28.32 11.03 10.30
CA GLU A 258 -29.02 10.42 11.43
C GLU A 258 -30.33 9.73 10.98
N ALA A 259 -31.08 10.34 10.07
CA ALA A 259 -32.32 9.77 9.52
C ALA A 259 -32.02 8.51 8.67
N ARG A 260 -30.98 8.52 7.82
CA ARG A 260 -30.55 7.36 7.02
C ARG A 260 -30.12 6.21 7.91
N LEU A 261 -29.25 6.45 8.90
CA LEU A 261 -28.80 5.42 9.85
C LEU A 261 -29.96 4.85 10.65
N LYS A 262 -30.89 5.69 11.12
CA LYS A 262 -32.08 5.25 11.83
C LYS A 262 -32.95 4.35 10.94
N SER A 263 -33.14 4.70 9.66
CA SER A 263 -33.91 3.88 8.73
C SER A 263 -33.28 2.50 8.51
N VAL A 264 -31.95 2.40 8.37
CA VAL A 264 -31.24 1.10 8.29
C VAL A 264 -31.48 0.29 9.56
N ILE A 265 -31.34 0.90 10.74
CA ILE A 265 -31.54 0.22 12.03
C ILE A 265 -32.97 -0.30 12.17
N ASP A 266 -33.96 0.51 11.83
CA ASP A 266 -35.37 0.13 11.91
C ASP A 266 -35.70 -1.01 10.93
N GLU A 267 -35.10 -1.04 9.74
CA GLU A 267 -35.24 -2.12 8.77
C GLU A 267 -34.58 -3.42 9.25
N VAL A 268 -33.38 -3.33 9.85
CA VAL A 268 -32.69 -4.50 10.46
C VAL A 268 -33.54 -5.09 11.58
N LYS A 269 -34.16 -4.26 12.43
CA LYS A 269 -35.05 -4.73 13.50
C LYS A 269 -36.28 -5.44 12.97
N GLN A 270 -36.93 -4.87 11.94
CA GLN A 270 -38.12 -5.46 11.34
C GLN A 270 -37.84 -6.80 10.69
N ALA A 271 -36.68 -6.92 10.00
CA ALA A 271 -36.27 -8.15 9.37
C ALA A 271 -35.96 -9.27 10.39
N GLY A 272 -35.38 -8.94 11.53
CA GLY A 272 -35.11 -9.86 12.64
C GLY A 272 -34.09 -10.97 12.39
N ASN A 273 -33.70 -11.17 11.14
CA ASN A 273 -32.73 -12.19 10.71
C ASN A 273 -31.39 -11.60 10.24
N ILE A 274 -31.16 -10.30 10.42
CA ILE A 274 -29.95 -9.60 9.95
C ILE A 274 -28.95 -9.45 11.09
N ILE A 275 -27.69 -9.71 10.78
CA ILE A 275 -26.53 -9.38 11.59
C ILE A 275 -25.80 -8.24 10.87
N LEU A 276 -25.74 -7.07 11.52
CA LEU A 276 -25.12 -5.89 10.94
C LEU A 276 -23.62 -5.90 11.23
N PHE A 277 -22.80 -5.92 10.18
CA PHE A 277 -21.35 -5.73 10.31
C PHE A 277 -21.00 -4.26 10.10
N ILE A 278 -20.28 -3.69 11.07
CA ILE A 278 -19.82 -2.29 11.03
C ILE A 278 -18.31 -2.29 11.15
N ASP A 279 -17.67 -2.02 10.04
CA ASP A 279 -16.23 -1.79 10.06
C ASP A 279 -15.93 -0.38 10.61
N GLU A 280 -14.76 -0.22 11.22
CA GLU A 280 -14.39 1.02 11.92
C GLU A 280 -15.52 1.59 12.81
N ILE A 281 -16.17 0.72 13.58
CA ILE A 281 -17.35 1.08 14.41
C ILE A 281 -17.09 2.27 15.34
N HIS A 282 -15.84 2.57 15.64
CA HIS A 282 -15.42 3.73 16.42
C HIS A 282 -15.78 5.06 15.75
N THR A 283 -15.90 5.10 14.42
CA THR A 283 -16.31 6.30 13.67
C THR A 283 -17.74 6.73 14.00
N ILE A 284 -18.60 5.76 14.27
CA ILE A 284 -19.99 6.00 14.67
C ILE A 284 -20.08 6.40 16.16
N ILE A 285 -19.24 5.79 17.01
CA ILE A 285 -19.34 5.93 18.48
C ILE A 285 -18.50 7.11 18.98
N GLY A 286 -17.39 7.43 18.30
CA GLY A 286 -16.43 8.46 18.71
C GLY A 286 -16.70 9.85 18.18
N ALA A 287 -17.63 9.99 17.28
CA ALA A 287 -17.93 11.26 16.62
C ALA A 287 -18.52 12.36 17.55
N GLY A 288 -18.76 12.09 18.81
CA GLY A 288 -19.35 13.02 19.80
C GLY A 288 -18.36 13.90 20.59
N ALA A 289 -17.05 13.77 20.39
CA ALA A 289 -16.05 14.40 21.27
C ALA A 289 -15.53 15.78 20.81
N SER A 290 -15.85 16.25 19.61
CA SER A 290 -15.54 17.61 19.12
C SER A 290 -16.84 18.38 18.84
N GLU A 291 -16.88 19.66 19.18
CA GLU A 291 -18.02 20.53 18.91
C GLU A 291 -18.38 20.49 17.41
N GLY A 292 -19.55 19.86 17.10
CA GLY A 292 -20.05 19.71 15.73
C GLY A 292 -19.99 18.29 15.14
N SER A 293 -19.44 17.30 15.84
CA SER A 293 -19.33 15.93 15.31
C SER A 293 -20.63 15.11 15.50
N MET A 294 -20.84 14.14 14.60
CA MET A 294 -22.04 13.30 14.50
C MET A 294 -22.18 12.35 15.69
N ASP A 295 -23.22 12.49 16.51
CA ASP A 295 -23.47 11.57 17.64
C ASP A 295 -24.40 10.40 17.24
N ALA A 296 -23.96 9.59 16.29
CA ALA A 296 -24.67 8.40 15.84
C ALA A 296 -24.74 7.31 16.94
N ALA A 297 -23.89 7.40 17.95
CA ALA A 297 -23.92 6.49 19.08
C ALA A 297 -25.26 6.52 19.82
N ASN A 298 -25.90 7.67 19.93
CA ASN A 298 -27.20 7.80 20.61
C ASN A 298 -28.33 7.09 19.87
N ILE A 299 -28.19 6.83 18.56
CA ILE A 299 -29.16 6.07 17.76
C ILE A 299 -28.97 4.56 17.96
N LEU A 300 -27.72 4.09 18.02
CA LEU A 300 -27.38 2.67 18.18
C LEU A 300 -27.57 2.17 19.62
N LYS A 301 -27.18 2.98 20.63
CA LYS A 301 -27.20 2.60 22.06
C LYS A 301 -28.53 2.04 22.53
N PRO A 302 -29.72 2.64 22.27
CA PRO A 302 -31.01 2.11 22.73
C PRO A 302 -31.33 0.74 22.14
N SER A 303 -31.04 0.52 20.86
CA SER A 303 -31.33 -0.73 20.13
C SER A 303 -30.42 -1.87 20.55
N LEU A 304 -29.13 -1.58 20.76
CA LEU A 304 -28.18 -2.51 21.34
C LEU A 304 -28.52 -2.84 22.80
N ALA A 305 -29.01 -1.84 23.56
CA ALA A 305 -29.40 -2.02 24.96
C ALA A 305 -30.57 -2.98 25.13
N ARG A 306 -31.53 -2.94 24.22
CA ARG A 306 -32.72 -3.82 24.26
C ARG A 306 -32.49 -5.19 23.60
N GLY A 307 -31.34 -5.41 22.96
CA GLY A 307 -31.05 -6.65 22.25
C GLY A 307 -31.81 -6.81 20.91
N GLU A 308 -32.36 -5.69 20.40
CA GLU A 308 -33.11 -5.63 19.14
C GLU A 308 -32.21 -5.65 17.91
N LEU A 309 -30.92 -5.40 18.10
CA LEU A 309 -29.91 -5.33 17.04
C LEU A 309 -28.78 -6.29 17.35
N HIS A 310 -28.48 -7.19 16.38
CA HIS A 310 -27.28 -8.00 16.39
C HIS A 310 -26.22 -7.34 15.54
N THR A 311 -25.07 -7.02 16.14
CA THR A 311 -24.01 -6.26 15.47
C THR A 311 -22.65 -6.94 15.67
N ILE A 312 -21.87 -7.01 14.61
CA ILE A 312 -20.44 -7.32 14.63
C ILE A 312 -19.71 -6.00 14.40
N GLY A 313 -18.89 -5.56 15.34
CA GLY A 313 -18.02 -4.40 15.15
C GLY A 313 -16.61 -4.80 14.81
N ALA A 314 -15.88 -3.94 14.07
CA ALA A 314 -14.44 -4.05 13.92
C ALA A 314 -13.77 -2.72 14.26
N THR A 315 -12.61 -2.76 14.95
CA THR A 315 -11.87 -1.56 15.36
C THR A 315 -10.43 -1.90 15.71
N THR A 316 -9.57 -0.89 15.92
CA THR A 316 -8.23 -1.09 16.44
C THR A 316 -8.20 -1.12 17.99
N LEU A 317 -7.11 -1.63 18.56
CA LEU A 317 -6.96 -1.67 20.02
C LEU A 317 -6.94 -0.26 20.64
N LYS A 318 -6.31 0.69 19.96
CA LYS A 318 -6.23 2.10 20.38
C LYS A 318 -7.61 2.75 20.50
N GLU A 319 -8.44 2.56 19.46
CA GLU A 319 -9.79 3.11 19.39
C GLU A 319 -10.75 2.38 20.33
N TYR A 320 -10.61 1.05 20.49
CA TYR A 320 -11.38 0.29 21.44
C TYR A 320 -11.19 0.83 22.88
N ARG A 321 -9.94 1.06 23.31
CA ARG A 321 -9.64 1.66 24.61
C ARG A 321 -10.16 3.07 24.75
N LYS A 322 -10.11 3.86 23.67
CA LYS A 322 -10.54 5.27 23.69
C LYS A 322 -12.06 5.42 23.79
N TYR A 323 -12.83 4.60 23.06
CA TYR A 323 -14.26 4.80 22.83
C TYR A 323 -15.15 3.74 23.51
N PHE A 324 -14.71 2.48 23.64
CA PHE A 324 -15.52 1.39 24.19
C PHE A 324 -15.24 1.13 25.67
N GLU A 325 -13.97 1.08 26.08
CA GLU A 325 -13.65 0.83 27.50
C GLU A 325 -14.10 1.95 28.43
N LYS A 326 -14.23 3.17 27.92
CA LYS A 326 -14.71 4.33 28.68
C LYS A 326 -16.22 4.42 28.73
N ASP A 327 -16.95 3.72 27.89
CA ASP A 327 -18.41 3.70 27.83
C ASP A 327 -18.97 2.42 28.47
N ALA A 328 -19.43 2.51 29.71
CA ALA A 328 -19.97 1.37 30.45
C ALA A 328 -21.19 0.71 29.78
N ALA A 329 -21.97 1.44 28.97
CA ALA A 329 -23.10 0.89 28.23
C ALA A 329 -22.64 0.01 27.07
N MET A 330 -21.64 0.43 26.34
CA MET A 330 -21.03 -0.33 25.24
C MET A 330 -20.28 -1.55 25.76
N GLN A 331 -19.47 -1.40 26.80
CA GLN A 331 -18.71 -2.48 27.42
C GLN A 331 -19.59 -3.65 27.88
N ARG A 332 -20.83 -3.35 28.33
CA ARG A 332 -21.82 -4.38 28.73
C ARG A 332 -22.50 -5.07 27.55
N ARG A 333 -22.37 -4.58 26.34
CA ARG A 333 -23.07 -5.08 25.14
C ARG A 333 -22.15 -5.77 24.15
N PHE A 334 -20.91 -5.33 24.07
CA PHE A 334 -19.91 -5.90 23.17
C PHE A 334 -18.98 -6.87 23.90
N GLN A 335 -18.61 -7.96 23.21
CA GLN A 335 -17.61 -8.91 23.67
C GLN A 335 -16.41 -8.85 22.73
N PRO A 336 -15.22 -8.50 23.23
CA PRO A 336 -14.04 -8.41 22.40
C PRO A 336 -13.55 -9.77 21.92
N ILE A 337 -13.10 -9.82 20.67
CA ILE A 337 -12.37 -10.91 20.03
C ILE A 337 -11.09 -10.31 19.50
N LYS A 338 -9.95 -10.78 19.99
CA LYS A 338 -8.64 -10.33 19.51
C LYS A 338 -8.31 -10.96 18.18
N VAL A 339 -7.87 -10.13 17.23
CA VAL A 339 -7.41 -10.53 15.90
C VAL A 339 -5.95 -10.13 15.77
N ASP A 340 -5.07 -11.05 16.13
CA ASP A 340 -3.63 -10.83 16.06
C ASP A 340 -3.12 -10.92 14.62
N GLU A 341 -1.97 -10.30 14.36
CA GLU A 341 -1.23 -10.47 13.13
C GLU A 341 -0.89 -11.96 12.95
N PRO A 342 -1.17 -12.57 11.79
CA PRO A 342 -0.83 -13.95 11.54
C PRO A 342 0.69 -14.13 11.47
N THR A 343 1.17 -15.31 11.82
CA THR A 343 2.56 -15.72 11.60
C THR A 343 2.86 -15.78 10.10
N VAL A 344 4.15 -15.76 9.74
CA VAL A 344 4.59 -15.89 8.34
C VAL A 344 4.02 -17.16 7.68
N ASN A 345 3.94 -18.28 8.42
CA ASN A 345 3.38 -19.52 7.90
C ASN A 345 1.86 -19.45 7.68
N GLU A 346 1.13 -18.86 8.62
CA GLU A 346 -0.31 -18.65 8.47
C GLU A 346 -0.60 -17.68 7.30
N ALA A 347 0.17 -16.58 7.20
CA ALA A 347 0.07 -15.67 6.07
C ALA A 347 0.32 -16.38 4.73
N LEU A 348 1.31 -17.27 4.66
CA LEU A 348 1.57 -18.08 3.46
C LEU A 348 0.38 -18.96 3.08
N HIS A 349 -0.31 -19.57 4.05
CA HIS A 349 -1.53 -20.33 3.78
C HIS A 349 -2.64 -19.45 3.23
N ILE A 350 -2.80 -18.23 3.77
CA ILE A 350 -3.76 -17.24 3.26
C ILE A 350 -3.42 -16.86 1.82
N LEU A 351 -2.15 -16.53 1.53
CA LEU A 351 -1.71 -16.18 0.19
C LEU A 351 -1.96 -17.30 -0.83
N ARG A 352 -1.70 -18.57 -0.44
CA ARG A 352 -2.00 -19.72 -1.30
C ARG A 352 -3.49 -19.86 -1.61
N GLY A 353 -4.34 -19.50 -0.65
CA GLY A 353 -5.79 -19.57 -0.84
C GLY A 353 -6.35 -18.49 -1.76
N ILE A 354 -5.75 -17.30 -1.76
CA ILE A 354 -6.20 -16.20 -2.64
C ILE A 354 -5.47 -16.16 -3.98
N LYS A 355 -4.41 -16.97 -4.15
CA LYS A 355 -3.55 -17.02 -5.34
C LYS A 355 -4.36 -17.10 -6.63
N GLU A 356 -5.30 -18.06 -6.72
CA GLU A 356 -6.08 -18.33 -7.94
C GLU A 356 -6.90 -17.11 -8.37
N LYS A 357 -7.46 -16.37 -7.42
CA LYS A 357 -8.20 -15.13 -7.70
C LYS A 357 -7.29 -14.01 -8.19
N LEU A 358 -6.12 -13.83 -7.58
CA LEU A 358 -5.14 -12.85 -8.03
C LEU A 358 -4.61 -13.19 -9.43
N GLU A 359 -4.34 -14.47 -9.70
CA GLU A 359 -3.94 -14.94 -11.04
C GLU A 359 -5.01 -14.64 -12.09
N THR A 360 -6.29 -14.87 -11.75
CA THR A 360 -7.42 -14.58 -12.66
C THR A 360 -7.61 -13.08 -12.87
N HIS A 361 -7.51 -12.28 -11.81
CA HIS A 361 -7.71 -10.82 -11.89
C HIS A 361 -6.64 -10.13 -12.74
N HIS A 362 -5.37 -10.45 -12.50
CA HIS A 362 -4.25 -9.86 -13.24
C HIS A 362 -3.91 -10.60 -14.51
N ASN A 363 -4.44 -11.80 -14.66
CA ASN A 363 -4.18 -12.62 -15.81
C ASN A 363 -2.71 -13.03 -15.96
N VAL A 364 -2.03 -13.29 -14.85
CA VAL A 364 -0.63 -13.71 -14.76
C VAL A 364 -0.52 -14.95 -13.90
N THR A 365 0.57 -15.67 -14.01
CA THR A 365 0.87 -16.82 -13.12
C THR A 365 1.71 -16.34 -11.94
N ILE A 366 1.40 -16.81 -10.72
CA ILE A 366 2.13 -16.50 -9.51
C ILE A 366 2.80 -17.76 -8.99
N ASN A 367 4.12 -17.78 -8.93
CA ASN A 367 4.87 -18.93 -8.42
C ASN A 367 4.75 -19.04 -6.89
N ASP A 368 4.81 -20.27 -6.34
CA ASP A 368 4.79 -20.46 -4.88
C ASP A 368 6.00 -19.80 -4.20
N SER A 369 7.15 -19.73 -4.90
CA SER A 369 8.34 -18.99 -4.44
C SER A 369 8.06 -17.50 -4.22
N ALA A 370 7.22 -16.88 -5.06
CA ALA A 370 6.79 -15.50 -4.89
C ALA A 370 5.94 -15.33 -3.63
N LEU A 371 5.02 -16.25 -3.35
CA LEU A 371 4.19 -16.22 -2.14
C LEU A 371 5.05 -16.34 -0.87
N VAL A 372 6.02 -17.26 -0.90
CA VAL A 372 6.98 -17.44 0.20
C VAL A 372 7.83 -16.19 0.39
N ALA A 373 8.32 -15.60 -0.71
CA ALA A 373 9.07 -14.36 -0.68
C ALA A 373 8.22 -13.20 -0.14
N ALA A 374 6.99 -13.03 -0.62
CA ALA A 374 6.08 -11.98 -0.17
C ALA A 374 5.83 -12.04 1.34
N ALA A 375 5.52 -13.24 1.88
CA ALA A 375 5.31 -13.41 3.30
C ALA A 375 6.58 -13.13 4.14
N LYS A 376 7.74 -13.63 3.72
CA LYS A 376 9.00 -13.48 4.44
C LYS A 376 9.57 -12.07 4.35
N LEU A 377 9.63 -11.52 3.12
CA LEU A 377 10.24 -10.21 2.88
C LEU A 377 9.37 -9.08 3.45
N SER A 378 8.03 -9.16 3.31
CA SER A 378 7.15 -8.17 3.92
C SER A 378 7.26 -8.17 5.44
N ASN A 379 7.28 -9.35 6.08
CA ASN A 379 7.44 -9.45 7.52
C ASN A 379 8.76 -8.87 8.01
N ARG A 380 9.83 -9.05 7.23
CA ARG A 380 11.18 -8.61 7.59
C ARG A 380 11.43 -7.13 7.29
N TYR A 381 10.96 -6.62 6.16
CA TYR A 381 11.35 -5.31 5.62
C TYR A 381 10.28 -4.23 5.71
N ILE A 382 9.01 -4.61 5.85
CA ILE A 382 7.89 -3.68 5.96
C ILE A 382 7.36 -3.74 7.40
N THR A 383 7.77 -2.76 8.22
CA THR A 383 7.48 -2.73 9.67
C THR A 383 6.30 -1.85 10.05
N ASP A 384 5.83 -1.00 9.14
CA ASP A 384 4.74 -0.05 9.34
C ASP A 384 3.36 -0.60 8.98
N ARG A 385 3.30 -1.83 8.42
CA ARG A 385 2.09 -2.55 8.04
C ARG A 385 2.09 -3.97 8.61
N PHE A 386 0.92 -4.62 8.63
CA PHE A 386 0.73 -5.93 9.22
C PHE A 386 0.41 -7.01 8.19
N LEU A 387 0.77 -8.26 8.48
CA LEU A 387 0.34 -9.43 7.72
C LEU A 387 -1.17 -9.69 7.96
N PRO A 388 -1.90 -10.24 6.98
CA PRO A 388 -1.43 -10.66 5.65
C PRO A 388 -1.42 -9.53 4.60
N ASP A 389 -2.02 -8.37 4.90
CA ASP A 389 -2.30 -7.27 3.98
C ASP A 389 -1.04 -6.82 3.21
N LYS A 390 0.06 -6.52 3.92
CA LYS A 390 1.32 -6.11 3.29
C LYS A 390 1.89 -7.15 2.32
N ALA A 391 1.65 -8.44 2.53
CA ALA A 391 2.10 -9.49 1.64
C ALA A 391 1.17 -9.67 0.42
N ILE A 392 -0.13 -9.44 0.61
CA ILE A 392 -1.12 -9.43 -0.46
C ILE A 392 -0.83 -8.27 -1.41
N ASP A 393 -0.62 -7.05 -0.86
CA ASP A 393 -0.29 -5.86 -1.65
C ASP A 393 0.98 -6.05 -2.50
N LEU A 394 2.02 -6.70 -1.95
CA LEU A 394 3.24 -6.99 -2.71
C LEU A 394 2.99 -7.89 -3.91
N ILE A 395 2.14 -8.91 -3.74
CA ILE A 395 1.80 -9.84 -4.82
C ILE A 395 0.93 -9.14 -5.86
N ASP A 396 -0.04 -8.36 -5.39
CA ASP A 396 -0.94 -7.58 -6.25
C ASP A 396 -0.18 -6.59 -7.12
N GLU A 397 0.74 -5.81 -6.51
CA GLU A 397 1.57 -4.85 -7.25
C GLU A 397 2.54 -5.56 -8.22
N ALA A 398 3.16 -6.68 -7.81
CA ALA A 398 4.05 -7.44 -8.68
C ALA A 398 3.29 -8.05 -9.87
N ALA A 399 2.06 -8.53 -9.64
CA ALA A 399 1.20 -9.05 -10.69
C ALA A 399 0.73 -7.94 -11.64
N ALA A 400 0.38 -6.77 -11.11
CA ALA A 400 0.02 -5.59 -11.90
C ALA A 400 1.20 -5.07 -12.73
N GLU A 401 2.41 -5.02 -12.15
CA GLU A 401 3.63 -4.63 -12.88
C GLU A 401 3.93 -5.61 -14.02
N LEU A 402 3.83 -6.90 -13.77
CA LEU A 402 4.02 -7.92 -14.79
C LEU A 402 2.99 -7.81 -15.91
N LYS A 403 1.72 -7.62 -15.57
CA LYS A 403 0.64 -7.38 -16.55
C LYS A 403 0.94 -6.17 -17.42
N MET A 404 1.36 -5.07 -16.80
CA MET A 404 1.76 -3.85 -17.52
C MET A 404 2.93 -4.11 -18.47
N GLN A 405 3.93 -4.91 -18.06
CA GLN A 405 5.07 -5.28 -18.91
C GLN A 405 4.63 -6.13 -20.11
N ILE A 406 3.67 -7.04 -19.94
CA ILE A 406 3.12 -7.87 -21.02
C ILE A 406 2.29 -7.04 -22.01
N GLU A 407 1.53 -6.08 -21.51
CA GLU A 407 0.73 -5.19 -22.34
C GLU A 407 1.56 -4.10 -23.03
N SER A 408 2.73 -3.77 -22.51
CA SER A 408 3.62 -2.73 -23.00
C SER A 408 4.63 -3.28 -24.01
N GLU A 409 5.17 -2.41 -24.84
CA GLU A 409 6.25 -2.75 -25.77
C GLU A 409 7.56 -3.06 -25.00
N PRO A 410 8.25 -4.19 -25.28
CA PRO A 410 9.50 -4.52 -24.63
C PRO A 410 10.58 -3.45 -24.81
N THR A 411 11.37 -3.21 -23.78
CA THR A 411 12.45 -2.20 -23.81
C THR A 411 13.43 -2.41 -24.95
N ALA A 412 13.75 -3.67 -25.28
CA ALA A 412 14.63 -4.00 -26.42
C ALA A 412 14.06 -3.48 -27.75
N LEU A 413 12.75 -3.66 -27.97
CA LEU A 413 12.08 -3.22 -29.18
C LEU A 413 11.99 -1.68 -29.25
N SER A 414 11.68 -1.03 -28.12
CA SER A 414 11.63 0.42 -28.05
C SER A 414 12.99 1.07 -28.24
N THR A 415 14.07 0.43 -27.78
CA THR A 415 15.45 0.89 -28.00
C THR A 415 15.82 0.85 -29.47
N ILE A 416 15.56 -0.28 -30.15
CA ILE A 416 15.83 -0.42 -31.60
C ILE A 416 15.02 0.59 -32.41
N LYS A 417 13.75 0.84 -32.04
CA LYS A 417 12.94 1.88 -32.70
C LYS A 417 13.55 3.27 -32.56
N ARG A 418 14.10 3.61 -31.38
CA ARG A 418 14.80 4.88 -31.16
C ARG A 418 16.09 4.95 -31.96
N GLU A 419 16.89 3.88 -32.01
CA GLU A 419 18.12 3.82 -32.82
C GLU A 419 17.80 4.01 -34.31
N ILE A 420 16.77 3.32 -34.84
CA ILE A 420 16.31 3.51 -36.22
C ILE A 420 15.87 4.96 -36.46
N GLN A 421 15.16 5.58 -35.50
CA GLN A 421 14.73 6.97 -35.62
C GLN A 421 15.95 7.92 -35.64
N THR A 422 16.93 7.71 -34.77
CA THR A 422 18.16 8.52 -34.70
C THR A 422 18.96 8.40 -36.00
N LEU A 423 19.17 7.18 -36.51
CA LEU A 423 19.85 6.96 -37.77
C LEU A 423 19.11 7.59 -38.98
N ASN A 424 17.76 7.56 -38.96
CA ASN A 424 17.00 8.26 -40.00
C ASN A 424 17.19 9.78 -39.94
N VAL A 425 17.20 10.38 -38.76
CA VAL A 425 17.44 11.81 -38.58
C VAL A 425 18.86 12.17 -39.04
N GLU A 426 19.88 11.38 -38.66
CA GLU A 426 21.28 11.56 -39.13
C GLU A 426 21.38 11.47 -40.66
N LYS A 427 20.71 10.48 -41.25
CA LYS A 427 20.68 10.30 -42.72
C LYS A 427 20.07 11.52 -43.42
N GLU A 428 18.95 12.06 -42.95
CA GLU A 428 18.32 13.23 -43.57
C GLU A 428 19.15 14.50 -43.34
N ALA A 429 19.82 14.67 -42.21
CA ALA A 429 20.73 15.76 -41.95
C ALA A 429 21.93 15.73 -42.92
N LEU A 430 22.58 14.56 -43.11
CA LEU A 430 23.71 14.38 -44.01
C LEU A 430 23.34 14.56 -45.49
N LYS A 431 22.10 14.23 -45.88
CA LYS A 431 21.58 14.51 -47.25
C LYS A 431 21.44 16.00 -47.54
N MET A 432 21.16 16.82 -46.54
CA MET A 432 21.07 18.27 -46.66
C MET A 432 22.45 18.92 -46.88
N GLU A 433 23.54 18.31 -46.35
CA GLU A 433 24.90 18.74 -46.50
C GLU A 433 25.60 18.00 -47.65
N LYS A 434 25.56 18.49 -48.87
CA LYS A 434 26.15 17.86 -50.08
C LYS A 434 27.70 17.86 -50.01
N SER A 435 28.27 16.83 -49.35
CA SER A 435 29.73 16.59 -49.31
C SER A 435 30.03 15.13 -49.69
N GLN A 436 31.15 14.91 -50.41
CA GLN A 436 31.53 13.57 -50.86
C GLN A 436 31.82 12.60 -49.69
N LYS A 437 32.33 13.11 -48.54
CA LYS A 437 32.47 12.34 -47.29
C LYS A 437 31.14 11.89 -46.70
N ASN A 438 30.07 12.64 -46.94
CA ASN A 438 28.73 12.30 -46.43
C ASN A 438 28.07 11.16 -47.21
N GLU A 439 28.40 10.94 -48.50
CA GLU A 439 27.90 9.83 -49.31
C GLU A 439 28.34 8.46 -48.77
N ASP A 440 29.59 8.34 -48.34
CA ASP A 440 30.09 7.07 -47.77
C ASP A 440 29.47 6.80 -46.40
N ARG A 441 29.30 7.85 -45.54
CA ARG A 441 28.60 7.71 -44.25
C ARG A 441 27.09 7.39 -44.43
N ILE A 442 26.44 7.96 -45.46
CA ILE A 442 25.05 7.63 -45.81
C ILE A 442 24.92 6.14 -46.19
N LYS A 443 25.84 5.57 -46.95
CA LYS A 443 25.83 4.13 -47.30
C LYS A 443 26.01 3.24 -46.06
N GLU A 444 26.88 3.64 -45.12
CA GLU A 444 27.05 2.93 -43.84
C GLU A 444 25.76 2.96 -43.04
N ILE A 445 25.13 4.15 -42.87
CA ILE A 445 23.86 4.31 -42.18
C ILE A 445 22.73 3.48 -42.85
N GLU A 446 22.69 3.42 -44.17
CA GLU A 446 21.71 2.58 -44.90
C GLU A 446 21.88 1.10 -44.59
N LYS A 447 23.13 0.63 -44.48
CA LYS A 447 23.42 -0.74 -44.08
C LYS A 447 23.04 -1.01 -42.62
N GLU A 448 23.39 -0.09 -41.72
CA GLU A 448 22.99 -0.16 -40.32
C GLU A 448 21.45 -0.15 -40.16
N LEU A 449 20.77 0.71 -40.90
CA LEU A 449 19.29 0.78 -40.90
C LEU A 449 18.67 -0.51 -41.43
N ALA A 450 19.23 -1.15 -42.46
CA ALA A 450 18.74 -2.42 -42.97
C ALA A 450 18.85 -3.52 -41.92
N ASN A 451 20.02 -3.65 -41.26
CA ASN A 451 20.26 -4.60 -40.18
C ASN A 451 19.31 -4.36 -39.00
N LYS A 452 19.16 -3.09 -38.55
CA LYS A 452 18.27 -2.74 -37.43
C LYS A 452 16.80 -2.95 -37.74
N LYS A 453 16.39 -2.76 -39.00
CA LYS A 453 15.01 -3.06 -39.43
C LYS A 453 14.74 -4.56 -39.45
N GLU A 454 15.67 -5.38 -39.85
CA GLU A 454 15.57 -6.85 -39.81
C GLU A 454 15.50 -7.33 -38.35
N GLU A 455 16.37 -6.81 -37.48
CA GLU A 455 16.37 -7.09 -36.04
C GLU A 455 15.03 -6.72 -35.42
N LYS A 456 14.49 -5.52 -35.74
CA LYS A 456 13.19 -5.06 -35.32
C LYS A 456 12.06 -6.03 -35.74
N GLN A 457 12.02 -6.44 -37.02
CA GLN A 457 10.99 -7.37 -37.51
C GLN A 457 11.04 -8.72 -36.79
N ASN A 458 12.24 -9.24 -36.56
CA ASN A 458 12.43 -10.49 -35.82
C ASN A 458 11.94 -10.37 -34.37
N LEU A 459 12.25 -9.27 -33.70
CA LEU A 459 11.76 -9.03 -32.32
C LEU A 459 10.25 -8.79 -32.26
N GLU A 460 9.70 -8.05 -33.22
CA GLU A 460 8.23 -7.85 -33.32
C GLU A 460 7.49 -9.18 -33.54
N ALA A 461 7.98 -10.03 -34.43
CA ALA A 461 7.38 -11.34 -34.70
C ALA A 461 7.45 -12.26 -33.45
N ARG A 462 8.60 -12.25 -32.74
CA ARG A 462 8.75 -13.00 -31.49
C ARG A 462 7.82 -12.49 -30.41
N PHE A 463 7.79 -11.19 -30.19
CA PHE A 463 6.90 -10.56 -29.20
C PHE A 463 5.44 -10.87 -29.45
N GLU A 464 5.00 -10.77 -30.70
CA GLU A 464 3.59 -11.05 -31.06
C GLU A 464 3.25 -12.53 -30.85
N ASN A 465 4.13 -13.47 -31.16
CA ASN A 465 3.92 -14.91 -30.94
C ASN A 465 3.88 -15.24 -29.43
N GLU A 466 4.76 -14.63 -28.62
CA GLU A 466 4.77 -14.78 -27.17
C GLU A 466 3.46 -14.23 -26.57
N LYS A 467 3.02 -13.04 -27.01
CA LYS A 467 1.81 -12.39 -26.56
C LYS A 467 0.53 -13.19 -26.92
N GLN A 468 0.47 -13.75 -28.11
CA GLN A 468 -0.64 -14.62 -28.54
C GLN A 468 -0.73 -15.89 -27.68
N THR A 469 0.40 -16.54 -27.41
CA THR A 469 0.46 -17.74 -26.57
C THR A 469 0.02 -17.44 -25.13
N PHE A 470 0.44 -16.29 -24.61
CA PHE A 470 0.05 -15.80 -23.29
C PHE A 470 -1.46 -15.52 -23.23
N ASN A 471 -2.00 -14.75 -24.16
CA ASN A 471 -3.43 -14.40 -24.21
C ASN A 471 -4.32 -15.63 -24.36
N ALA A 472 -3.94 -16.60 -25.19
CA ALA A 472 -4.67 -17.86 -25.34
C ALA A 472 -4.75 -18.67 -24.04
N THR A 473 -3.64 -18.72 -23.28
CA THR A 473 -3.62 -19.39 -21.97
C THR A 473 -4.52 -18.69 -20.96
N SER A 474 -4.54 -17.40 -21.00
CA SER A 474 -5.30 -16.51 -20.16
C SER A 474 -6.81 -16.67 -20.35
N GLU A 475 -7.29 -16.61 -21.60
CA GLU A 475 -8.69 -16.82 -21.93
C GLU A 475 -9.21 -18.19 -21.45
N LEU A 476 -8.35 -19.22 -21.51
CA LEU A 476 -8.69 -20.55 -21.01
C LEU A 476 -8.83 -20.57 -19.47
N LYS A 477 -7.98 -19.82 -18.73
CA LYS A 477 -8.07 -19.72 -17.26
C LYS A 477 -9.37 -19.02 -16.85
N ILE A 478 -9.73 -17.90 -17.49
CA ILE A 478 -10.99 -17.19 -17.23
C ILE A 478 -12.19 -18.11 -17.45
N LYS A 479 -12.20 -18.88 -18.54
CA LYS A 479 -13.28 -19.84 -18.82
C LYS A 479 -13.39 -20.95 -17.76
N ILE A 480 -12.25 -21.42 -17.23
CA ILE A 480 -12.24 -22.40 -16.15
C ILE A 480 -12.86 -21.81 -14.89
N ASP A 481 -12.54 -20.57 -14.54
CA ASP A 481 -13.09 -19.91 -13.35
C ASP A 481 -14.61 -19.71 -13.45
N GLU A 482 -15.10 -19.27 -14.61
CA GLU A 482 -16.53 -19.21 -14.91
C GLU A 482 -17.22 -20.57 -14.77
N LEU A 483 -16.58 -21.62 -15.27
CA LEU A 483 -17.11 -23.00 -15.19
C LEU A 483 -17.10 -23.53 -13.76
N LYS A 484 -16.06 -23.24 -12.96
CA LYS A 484 -16.01 -23.57 -11.53
C LYS A 484 -17.14 -22.90 -10.76
N THR A 485 -17.38 -21.63 -11.06
CA THR A 485 -18.50 -20.89 -10.44
C THR A 485 -19.84 -21.51 -10.82
N LYS A 486 -20.06 -21.83 -12.09
CA LYS A 486 -21.28 -22.53 -12.56
C LYS A 486 -21.46 -23.89 -11.93
N ALA A 487 -20.40 -24.70 -11.82
CA ALA A 487 -20.44 -26.00 -11.17
C ALA A 487 -20.82 -25.88 -9.68
N ASN A 488 -20.28 -24.88 -8.97
CA ASN A 488 -20.62 -24.62 -7.58
C ASN A 488 -22.09 -24.19 -7.39
N ILE A 489 -22.61 -23.37 -8.29
CA ILE A 489 -24.02 -22.98 -8.28
C ILE A 489 -24.92 -24.21 -8.56
N ALA A 490 -24.58 -25.02 -9.57
CA ALA A 490 -25.32 -26.23 -9.91
C ALA A 490 -25.35 -27.26 -8.73
N LYS A 491 -24.23 -27.42 -8.00
CA LYS A 491 -24.17 -28.24 -6.78
C LYS A 491 -25.10 -27.73 -5.68
N ARG A 492 -25.14 -26.42 -5.47
CA ARG A 492 -26.05 -25.78 -4.48
C ARG A 492 -27.53 -25.96 -4.84
N GLU A 493 -27.83 -25.92 -6.15
CA GLU A 493 -29.17 -26.19 -6.67
C GLU A 493 -29.53 -27.69 -6.74
N SER A 494 -28.65 -28.58 -6.27
CA SER A 494 -28.77 -30.05 -6.34
C SER A 494 -28.82 -30.62 -7.76
N LYS A 495 -28.29 -29.89 -8.76
CA LYS A 495 -28.11 -30.33 -10.14
C LYS A 495 -26.77 -31.05 -10.32
N PHE A 496 -26.64 -32.21 -9.66
CA PHE A 496 -25.35 -32.93 -9.59
C PHE A 496 -24.86 -33.44 -10.95
N GLU A 497 -25.74 -33.80 -11.88
CA GLU A 497 -25.33 -34.25 -13.23
C GLU A 497 -24.67 -33.12 -14.03
N GLU A 498 -25.22 -31.92 -13.96
CA GLU A 498 -24.69 -30.73 -14.64
C GLU A 498 -23.33 -30.32 -14.02
N ALA A 499 -23.24 -30.30 -12.70
CA ALA A 499 -21.99 -30.06 -12.00
C ALA A 499 -20.91 -31.09 -12.34
N ALA A 500 -21.25 -32.38 -12.39
CA ALA A 500 -20.30 -33.44 -12.74
C ALA A 500 -19.82 -33.34 -14.20
N LYS A 501 -20.71 -32.98 -15.15
CA LYS A 501 -20.32 -32.75 -16.55
C LYS A 501 -19.30 -31.63 -16.69
N ILE A 502 -19.49 -30.54 -15.94
CA ILE A 502 -18.56 -29.41 -15.95
C ILE A 502 -17.23 -29.84 -15.30
N GLU A 503 -17.25 -30.42 -14.09
CA GLU A 503 -16.03 -30.73 -13.33
C GLU A 503 -15.18 -31.85 -13.92
N TYR A 504 -15.82 -32.91 -14.41
CA TYR A 504 -15.12 -34.08 -14.94
C TYR A 504 -15.02 -34.12 -16.47
N GLY A 505 -15.71 -33.23 -17.17
CA GLY A 505 -15.69 -33.17 -18.64
C GLY A 505 -15.07 -31.90 -19.20
N GLU A 506 -15.65 -30.74 -18.89
CA GLU A 506 -15.28 -29.49 -19.54
C GLU A 506 -13.98 -28.89 -18.95
N ILE A 507 -13.85 -28.84 -17.63
CA ILE A 507 -12.66 -28.29 -16.96
C ILE A 507 -11.38 -29.07 -17.32
N PRO A 508 -11.31 -30.43 -17.23
CA PRO A 508 -10.11 -31.16 -17.61
C PRO A 508 -9.69 -31.00 -19.07
N ALA A 509 -10.66 -30.80 -19.97
CA ALA A 509 -10.37 -30.54 -21.39
C ALA A 509 -9.68 -29.17 -21.60
N LEU A 510 -10.07 -28.16 -20.83
CA LEU A 510 -9.42 -26.84 -20.86
C LEU A 510 -8.06 -26.87 -20.16
N GLU A 511 -7.93 -27.61 -19.07
CA GLU A 511 -6.65 -27.79 -18.37
C GLU A 511 -5.61 -28.49 -19.26
N ALA A 512 -6.02 -29.46 -20.05
CA ALA A 512 -5.13 -30.11 -21.02
C ALA A 512 -4.59 -29.12 -22.06
N LYS A 513 -5.44 -28.17 -22.54
CA LYS A 513 -5.02 -27.10 -23.47
C LYS A 513 -4.07 -26.10 -22.79
N ILE A 514 -4.32 -25.75 -21.53
CA ILE A 514 -3.42 -24.90 -20.76
C ILE A 514 -2.04 -25.57 -20.63
N LYS A 515 -2.02 -26.87 -20.37
CA LYS A 515 -0.77 -27.63 -20.29
C LYS A 515 0.01 -27.61 -21.61
N GLU A 516 -0.68 -27.81 -22.73
CA GLU A 516 -0.06 -27.72 -24.06
C GLU A 516 0.55 -26.32 -24.33
N ASN A 517 -0.18 -25.24 -23.98
CA ASN A 517 0.33 -23.89 -24.09
C ASN A 517 1.51 -23.62 -23.13
N SER A 518 1.49 -24.18 -21.91
CA SER A 518 2.59 -24.07 -20.97
C SER A 518 3.86 -24.76 -21.51
N GLU A 519 3.73 -25.96 -22.10
CA GLU A 519 4.85 -26.65 -22.74
C GLU A 519 5.42 -25.88 -23.96
N LYS A 520 4.57 -25.20 -24.71
CA LYS A 520 5.04 -24.26 -25.76
C LYS A 520 5.83 -23.10 -25.17
N TRP A 521 5.31 -22.49 -24.10
CA TRP A 521 5.97 -21.40 -23.42
C TRP A 521 7.35 -21.84 -22.87
N ASP A 522 7.43 -23.00 -22.22
CA ASP A 522 8.68 -23.52 -21.68
C ASP A 522 9.75 -23.74 -22.76
N ARG A 523 9.35 -24.12 -23.99
CA ARG A 523 10.28 -24.21 -25.13
C ARG A 523 10.76 -22.83 -25.57
N MET A 524 9.86 -21.87 -25.70
CA MET A 524 10.21 -20.47 -26.01
C MET A 524 11.15 -19.88 -24.95
N GLN A 525 10.92 -20.17 -23.68
CA GLN A 525 11.74 -19.67 -22.58
C GLN A 525 13.19 -20.19 -22.64
N LYS A 526 13.40 -21.42 -23.06
CA LYS A 526 14.76 -21.98 -23.28
C LYS A 526 15.53 -21.28 -24.40
N GLU A 527 14.83 -20.74 -25.38
CA GLU A 527 15.38 -19.94 -26.47
C GLU A 527 15.54 -18.45 -26.12
N GLY A 528 15.10 -18.07 -24.91
CA GLY A 528 15.11 -16.71 -24.40
C GLY A 528 13.85 -15.92 -24.78
N THR A 529 12.92 -15.70 -23.84
CA THR A 529 11.69 -14.90 -24.07
C THR A 529 11.92 -13.42 -23.82
N LEU A 530 11.19 -12.60 -24.55
CA LEU A 530 11.10 -11.15 -24.31
C LEU A 530 10.14 -10.81 -23.16
N LEU A 531 9.13 -11.65 -22.95
CA LEU A 531 8.12 -11.50 -21.90
C LEU A 531 8.38 -12.48 -20.74
N ARG A 532 8.13 -12.04 -19.54
CA ARG A 532 7.96 -12.91 -18.36
C ARG A 532 6.50 -13.30 -18.26
N ASN A 533 6.19 -14.52 -17.84
CA ASN A 533 4.81 -15.01 -17.69
C ASN A 533 4.39 -15.23 -16.24
N SER A 534 5.31 -15.09 -15.32
CA SER A 534 5.04 -15.41 -13.90
C SER A 534 5.74 -14.43 -12.97
N VAL A 535 5.05 -14.16 -11.86
CA VAL A 535 5.61 -13.47 -10.72
C VAL A 535 6.47 -14.45 -9.94
N ASP A 536 7.72 -14.11 -9.73
CA ASP A 536 8.71 -14.90 -9.01
C ASP A 536 9.24 -14.16 -7.76
N GLU A 537 10.16 -14.78 -7.06
CA GLU A 537 10.80 -14.20 -5.88
C GLU A 537 11.55 -12.90 -6.21
N GLU A 538 12.17 -12.80 -7.38
CA GLU A 538 12.89 -11.60 -7.83
C GLU A 538 11.93 -10.43 -8.07
N SER A 539 10.76 -10.69 -8.63
CA SER A 539 9.70 -9.70 -8.82
C SER A 539 9.27 -9.10 -7.48
N ILE A 540 8.98 -9.94 -6.49
CA ILE A 540 8.62 -9.50 -5.13
C ILE A 540 9.77 -8.70 -4.49
N ALA A 541 11.01 -9.17 -4.60
CA ALA A 541 12.17 -8.49 -4.05
C ALA A 541 12.36 -7.09 -4.68
N SER A 542 12.07 -6.96 -5.98
CA SER A 542 12.08 -5.66 -6.68
C SER A 542 11.05 -4.68 -6.08
N ILE A 543 9.82 -5.13 -5.85
CA ILE A 543 8.78 -4.28 -5.24
C ILE A 543 9.16 -3.88 -3.81
N VAL A 544 9.61 -4.83 -2.99
CA VAL A 544 10.08 -4.53 -1.64
C VAL A 544 11.21 -3.49 -1.68
N SER A 545 12.13 -3.61 -2.64
CA SER A 545 13.20 -2.63 -2.83
C SER A 545 12.67 -1.24 -3.19
N LYS A 546 11.66 -1.15 -4.04
CA LYS A 546 11.01 0.13 -4.39
C LYS A 546 10.34 0.77 -3.16
N TRP A 547 9.65 -0.02 -2.34
CA TRP A 547 8.92 0.51 -1.16
C TRP A 547 9.85 0.93 -0.04
N THR A 548 10.90 0.15 0.21
CA THR A 548 11.79 0.35 1.35
C THR A 548 13.05 1.15 1.02
N GLY A 549 13.37 1.29 -0.27
CA GLY A 549 14.64 1.86 -0.74
C GLY A 549 15.85 0.94 -0.52
N ILE A 550 15.64 -0.31 -0.12
CA ILE A 550 16.71 -1.29 0.16
C ILE A 550 16.90 -2.16 -1.07
N PRO A 551 18.13 -2.33 -1.58
CA PRO A 551 18.38 -3.18 -2.74
C PRO A 551 18.25 -4.68 -2.39
N VAL A 552 17.01 -5.18 -2.32
CA VAL A 552 16.67 -6.54 -1.87
C VAL A 552 17.13 -7.61 -2.87
N ASN A 553 17.23 -7.27 -4.16
CA ASN A 553 17.68 -8.20 -5.20
C ASN A 553 19.10 -8.77 -4.96
N LYS A 554 19.91 -8.06 -4.15
CA LYS A 554 21.25 -8.50 -3.78
C LYS A 554 21.30 -9.33 -2.47
N MET A 555 20.15 -9.43 -1.76
CA MET A 555 20.11 -10.10 -0.46
C MET A 555 19.78 -11.60 -0.52
N MET A 556 19.29 -12.11 -1.64
CA MET A 556 18.66 -13.42 -1.70
C MET A 556 19.64 -14.61 -1.64
N ASP A 557 20.72 -14.62 -2.41
CA ASP A 557 21.67 -15.75 -2.40
C ASP A 557 23.11 -15.36 -2.00
N SER A 558 23.49 -14.08 -2.15
CA SER A 558 24.83 -13.61 -1.86
C SER A 558 25.06 -13.17 -0.42
N GLU A 559 24.01 -13.07 0.42
CA GLU A 559 24.10 -12.55 1.80
C GLU A 559 25.05 -13.39 2.67
N LYS A 560 24.92 -14.71 2.64
CA LYS A 560 25.82 -15.60 3.41
C LYS A 560 27.28 -15.47 2.96
N GLN A 561 27.51 -15.40 1.65
CA GLN A 561 28.85 -15.25 1.10
C GLN A 561 29.43 -13.86 1.32
N LYS A 562 28.60 -12.80 1.20
CA LYS A 562 28.99 -11.42 1.55
C LYS A 562 29.39 -11.32 3.02
N VAL A 563 28.55 -11.81 3.93
CA VAL A 563 28.82 -11.76 5.38
C VAL A 563 30.11 -12.52 5.75
N LEU A 564 30.43 -13.61 5.06
CA LEU A 564 31.69 -14.30 5.27
C LEU A 564 32.92 -13.43 4.89
N LYS A 565 32.79 -12.58 3.87
CA LYS A 565 33.85 -11.70 3.35
C LYS A 565 33.85 -10.31 3.99
N VAL A 566 33.00 -10.03 4.99
CA VAL A 566 32.89 -8.71 5.63
C VAL A 566 34.25 -8.17 6.10
N GLU A 567 35.07 -9.04 6.71
CA GLU A 567 36.38 -8.65 7.21
C GLU A 567 37.33 -8.20 6.09
N GLU A 568 37.36 -8.92 4.97
CA GLU A 568 38.21 -8.60 3.82
C GLU A 568 37.80 -7.29 3.14
N VAL A 569 36.48 -7.03 3.07
CA VAL A 569 35.96 -5.82 2.44
C VAL A 569 36.20 -4.60 3.34
N LEU A 570 35.95 -4.71 4.63
CA LEU A 570 36.22 -3.61 5.56
C LEU A 570 37.69 -3.24 5.62
N LYS A 571 38.61 -4.22 5.56
CA LYS A 571 40.06 -3.97 5.56
C LYS A 571 40.56 -3.19 4.34
N LYS A 572 39.84 -3.20 3.23
CA LYS A 572 40.21 -2.42 2.03
C LYS A 572 40.00 -0.92 2.22
N ASP A 573 38.91 -0.54 2.91
CA ASP A 573 38.53 0.86 3.09
C ASP A 573 39.01 1.44 4.45
N VAL A 574 39.20 0.58 5.47
CA VAL A 574 39.63 0.97 6.83
C VAL A 574 41.01 0.37 7.15
N ILE A 575 42.00 1.21 7.04
CA ILE A 575 43.43 0.81 7.20
C ILE A 575 43.89 0.89 8.66
N GLY A 576 44.70 -0.07 9.08
CA GLY A 576 45.38 -0.06 10.39
C GLY A 576 44.50 -0.36 11.60
N GLN A 577 43.30 -0.92 11.43
CA GLN A 577 42.34 -1.19 12.50
C GLN A 577 41.85 -2.66 12.48
N ASP A 578 42.76 -3.60 12.30
CA ASP A 578 42.45 -5.02 12.12
C ASP A 578 41.61 -5.63 13.26
N GLU A 579 41.92 -5.27 14.51
CA GLU A 579 41.21 -5.81 15.69
C GLU A 579 39.80 -5.26 15.78
N ALA A 580 39.61 -3.98 15.45
CA ALA A 580 38.32 -3.35 15.39
C ALA A 580 37.42 -4.02 14.31
N ILE A 581 37.97 -4.24 13.13
CA ILE A 581 37.27 -4.90 12.01
C ILE A 581 36.91 -6.35 12.38
N LYS A 582 37.81 -7.09 13.05
CA LYS A 582 37.52 -8.46 13.50
C LYS A 582 36.36 -8.51 14.50
N ALA A 583 36.33 -7.59 15.46
CA ALA A 583 35.28 -7.51 16.47
C ALA A 583 33.90 -7.25 15.82
N ILE A 584 33.83 -6.24 14.95
CA ILE A 584 32.63 -5.90 14.17
C ILE A 584 32.17 -7.10 13.33
N SER A 585 33.11 -7.71 12.60
CA SER A 585 32.83 -8.86 11.73
C SER A 585 32.27 -10.06 12.50
N ARG A 586 32.79 -10.36 13.69
CA ARG A 586 32.30 -11.44 14.57
C ARG A 586 30.88 -11.20 15.02
N ALA A 587 30.55 -9.99 15.47
CA ALA A 587 29.21 -9.65 15.92
C ALA A 587 28.18 -9.77 14.79
N ILE A 588 28.50 -9.25 13.58
CA ILE A 588 27.65 -9.36 12.39
C ILE A 588 27.44 -10.82 12.00
N LYS A 589 28.50 -11.63 11.98
CA LYS A 589 28.41 -13.07 11.66
C LYS A 589 27.52 -13.81 12.67
N ARG A 590 27.62 -13.52 13.98
CA ARG A 590 26.76 -14.12 15.02
C ARG A 590 25.28 -13.77 14.81
N ASN A 591 24.98 -12.50 14.56
CA ASN A 591 23.61 -12.06 14.34
C ASN A 591 23.00 -12.72 13.08
N LYS A 592 23.72 -12.70 11.96
CA LYS A 592 23.25 -13.30 10.69
C LYS A 592 23.15 -14.83 10.73
N ALA A 593 23.89 -15.47 11.62
CA ALA A 593 23.74 -16.91 11.89
C ALA A 593 22.52 -17.23 12.79
N GLY A 594 21.79 -16.22 13.27
CA GLY A 594 20.64 -16.43 14.16
C GLY A 594 21.01 -16.82 15.59
N LEU A 595 22.25 -16.58 16.01
CA LEU A 595 22.77 -16.94 17.34
C LEU A 595 22.66 -15.77 18.34
N SER A 596 22.21 -14.60 17.89
CA SER A 596 21.94 -13.42 18.73
C SER A 596 20.47 -13.35 19.13
N GLU A 597 20.17 -12.66 20.22
CA GLU A 597 18.79 -12.39 20.64
C GLU A 597 18.05 -11.60 19.56
N THR A 598 16.92 -12.11 19.12
CA THR A 598 16.10 -11.52 18.03
C THR A 598 15.43 -10.21 18.45
N SER A 599 15.42 -9.88 19.74
CA SER A 599 14.85 -8.64 20.29
C SER A 599 15.79 -7.44 20.19
N ARG A 600 17.09 -7.63 19.92
CA ARG A 600 18.12 -6.58 19.95
C ARG A 600 18.50 -6.08 18.56
N PRO A 601 19.17 -4.90 18.45
CA PRO A 601 19.80 -4.46 17.20
C PRO A 601 20.79 -5.51 16.63
N ILE A 602 21.11 -5.41 15.32
CA ILE A 602 22.08 -6.31 14.65
C ILE A 602 23.42 -6.31 15.35
N GLY A 603 23.84 -5.15 15.87
CA GLY A 603 25.05 -4.97 16.65
C GLY A 603 25.09 -3.62 17.32
N SER A 604 25.75 -3.56 18.48
CA SER A 604 25.91 -2.37 19.30
C SER A 604 27.37 -2.23 19.76
N PHE A 605 28.02 -1.16 19.32
CA PHE A 605 29.46 -1.00 19.52
C PHE A 605 29.80 0.36 20.13
N LEU A 606 30.79 0.36 21.02
CA LEU A 606 31.44 1.57 21.48
C LEU A 606 32.88 1.66 20.91
N PHE A 607 33.09 2.65 20.03
CA PHE A 607 34.38 2.91 19.40
C PHE A 607 35.19 3.93 20.20
N LEU A 608 36.32 3.51 20.75
CA LEU A 608 37.21 4.33 21.55
C LEU A 608 38.51 4.62 20.82
N GLY A 609 39.04 5.79 21.01
CA GLY A 609 40.33 6.14 20.44
C GLY A 609 40.51 7.62 20.10
N PRO A 610 41.71 8.04 19.75
CA PRO A 610 42.01 9.42 19.41
C PRO A 610 41.22 9.90 18.20
N THR A 611 41.22 11.20 17.95
CA THR A 611 40.61 11.78 16.77
C THR A 611 41.38 11.36 15.51
N GLY A 612 40.69 11.15 14.40
CA GLY A 612 41.31 10.88 13.08
C GLY A 612 41.87 9.47 12.88
N VAL A 613 41.55 8.49 13.75
CA VAL A 613 41.97 7.08 13.60
C VAL A 613 41.03 6.21 12.77
N GLY A 614 39.93 6.76 12.25
CA GLY A 614 39.02 6.06 11.36
C GLY A 614 37.71 5.54 11.97
N LYS A 615 37.29 5.97 13.18
CA LYS A 615 36.05 5.57 13.85
C LYS A 615 34.80 5.83 12.96
N THR A 616 34.64 7.06 12.50
CA THR A 616 33.51 7.46 11.64
C THR A 616 33.56 6.80 10.24
N GLU A 617 34.77 6.61 9.68
CA GLU A 617 34.96 5.95 8.38
C GLU A 617 34.58 4.47 8.48
N SER A 618 34.89 3.79 9.58
CA SER A 618 34.44 2.42 9.83
C SER A 618 32.92 2.31 9.83
N ALA A 619 32.22 3.25 10.45
CA ALA A 619 30.75 3.28 10.46
C ALA A 619 30.19 3.49 9.05
N LYS A 620 30.80 4.37 8.27
CA LYS A 620 30.40 4.67 6.90
C LYS A 620 30.66 3.50 5.94
N THR A 621 31.82 2.87 6.05
CA THR A 621 32.14 1.66 5.27
C THR A 621 31.22 0.50 5.61
N LEU A 622 30.86 0.37 6.89
CA LEU A 622 29.93 -0.65 7.35
C LEU A 622 28.53 -0.42 6.77
N ALA A 623 28.04 0.83 6.75
CA ALA A 623 26.76 1.19 6.14
C ALA A 623 26.76 0.88 4.64
N LYS A 624 27.80 1.27 3.92
CA LYS A 624 28.00 0.97 2.49
C LYS A 624 28.05 -0.54 2.23
N PHE A 625 28.71 -1.31 3.11
CA PHE A 625 28.85 -2.76 2.93
C PHE A 625 27.53 -3.51 3.18
N LEU A 626 26.82 -3.20 4.29
CA LEU A 626 25.61 -3.94 4.69
C LEU A 626 24.38 -3.52 3.91
N PHE A 627 24.26 -2.23 3.61
CA PHE A 627 23.06 -1.65 3.02
C PHE A 627 23.29 -1.13 1.59
N ASP A 628 24.49 -1.35 1.01
CA ASP A 628 24.91 -0.92 -0.34
C ASP A 628 24.73 0.60 -0.62
N ASP A 629 24.44 1.41 0.42
CA ASP A 629 24.29 2.87 0.34
C ASP A 629 24.99 3.57 1.50
N PRO A 630 25.98 4.42 1.26
CA PRO A 630 26.62 5.21 2.29
C PRO A 630 25.69 6.20 2.97
N LYS A 631 24.55 6.54 2.37
CA LYS A 631 23.50 7.38 2.95
C LYS A 631 22.65 6.64 3.99
N SER A 632 22.82 5.33 4.15
CA SER A 632 22.24 4.54 5.23
C SER A 632 22.96 4.75 6.58
N LEU A 633 23.96 5.63 6.63
CA LEU A 633 24.54 6.14 7.88
C LEU A 633 23.70 7.33 8.38
N ILE A 634 23.11 7.19 9.57
CA ILE A 634 22.42 8.26 10.31
C ILE A 634 23.36 8.72 11.42
N ARG A 635 23.77 9.98 11.40
CA ARG A 635 24.69 10.54 12.37
C ARG A 635 23.99 11.52 13.30
N PHE A 636 24.20 11.33 14.62
CA PHE A 636 23.82 12.26 15.68
C PHE A 636 25.07 12.74 16.38
N ASP A 637 25.34 14.03 16.38
CA ASP A 637 26.43 14.64 17.13
C ASP A 637 25.95 14.92 18.57
N MET A 638 26.54 14.23 19.54
CA MET A 638 26.07 14.30 20.92
C MET A 638 26.40 15.63 21.59
N SER A 639 27.24 16.45 21.00
CA SER A 639 27.45 17.83 21.43
C SER A 639 26.20 18.72 21.33
N GLU A 640 25.25 18.35 20.42
CA GLU A 640 23.96 19.02 20.30
C GLU A 640 22.95 18.59 21.40
N TYR A 641 23.23 17.54 22.13
CA TYR A 641 22.35 16.93 23.15
C TYR A 641 22.95 16.97 24.58
N MET A 642 23.71 18.03 24.88
CA MET A 642 24.32 18.24 26.20
C MET A 642 23.29 18.67 27.25
N GLU A 643 22.20 19.30 26.85
CA GLU A 643 21.17 19.82 27.72
C GLU A 643 19.92 18.95 27.76
N LYS A 644 19.25 18.89 28.92
CA LYS A 644 18.08 18.04 29.13
C LYS A 644 16.95 18.28 28.13
N HIS A 645 16.70 19.53 27.76
CA HIS A 645 15.66 19.85 26.79
C HIS A 645 16.01 19.42 25.36
N ALA A 646 17.29 19.33 25.03
CA ALA A 646 17.73 18.83 23.73
C ALA A 646 17.48 17.32 23.58
N VAL A 647 17.51 16.56 24.69
CA VAL A 647 17.24 15.11 24.68
C VAL A 647 15.82 14.80 24.23
N SER A 648 14.85 15.64 24.56
CA SER A 648 13.46 15.45 24.09
C SER A 648 13.32 15.52 22.57
N ARG A 649 14.24 16.16 21.85
CA ARG A 649 14.24 16.17 20.37
C ARG A 649 14.50 14.77 19.78
N LEU A 650 15.20 13.87 20.50
CA LEU A 650 15.44 12.51 20.02
C LEU A 650 14.17 11.66 19.98
N VAL A 651 13.29 11.82 20.97
CA VAL A 651 12.07 10.98 21.15
C VAL A 651 10.79 11.75 20.80
N GLY A 652 10.88 13.08 20.73
CA GLY A 652 9.76 13.99 20.50
C GLY A 652 9.42 14.81 21.75
N ALA A 653 8.82 15.98 21.56
CA ALA A 653 8.37 16.85 22.63
C ALA A 653 7.13 16.28 23.34
N ALA A 654 6.97 16.59 24.63
CA ALA A 654 5.77 16.21 25.38
C ALA A 654 4.52 16.96 24.87
N PRO A 655 3.29 16.40 25.04
CA PRO A 655 2.07 17.07 24.65
C PRO A 655 1.99 18.49 25.21
N GLY A 656 1.69 19.47 24.37
CA GLY A 656 1.57 20.88 24.72
C GLY A 656 2.87 21.70 24.59
N TYR A 657 4.01 21.10 24.23
CA TYR A 657 5.25 21.81 23.93
C TYR A 657 5.44 22.00 22.42
N VAL A 658 6.18 23.06 22.06
CA VAL A 658 6.55 23.37 20.66
C VAL A 658 7.34 22.19 20.07
N GLY A 659 6.95 21.75 18.85
CA GLY A 659 7.57 20.61 18.18
C GLY A 659 6.92 19.24 18.47
N TYR A 660 5.82 19.17 19.22
CA TYR A 660 5.10 17.91 19.47
C TYR A 660 4.62 17.22 18.17
N GLU A 661 4.23 17.99 17.16
CA GLU A 661 3.77 17.44 15.88
C GLU A 661 4.89 16.89 14.99
N GLU A 662 6.13 17.30 15.20
CA GLU A 662 7.28 16.92 14.35
C GLU A 662 7.80 15.49 14.62
N GLY A 663 7.47 14.90 15.79
CA GLY A 663 8.01 13.60 16.23
C GLY A 663 9.46 13.70 16.72
N GLY A 664 10.04 12.57 17.13
CA GLY A 664 11.44 12.52 17.58
C GLY A 664 12.42 12.36 16.42
N GLN A 665 13.52 13.09 16.44
CA GLN A 665 14.53 13.03 15.37
C GLN A 665 15.11 11.62 15.19
N LEU A 666 15.39 10.90 16.27
CA LEU A 666 15.89 9.54 16.23
C LEU A 666 14.81 8.55 15.73
N THR A 667 13.60 8.65 16.30
CA THR A 667 12.49 7.76 15.95
C THR A 667 12.05 7.96 14.50
N GLU A 668 11.95 9.20 14.03
CA GLU A 668 11.60 9.50 12.64
C GLU A 668 12.68 9.08 11.63
N ALA A 669 13.96 9.29 11.98
CA ALA A 669 15.07 8.89 11.12
C ALA A 669 15.09 7.36 10.91
N VAL A 670 14.88 6.58 11.98
CA VAL A 670 14.87 5.11 11.92
C VAL A 670 13.57 4.61 11.28
N ARG A 671 12.43 5.25 11.51
CA ARG A 671 11.18 4.91 10.85
C ARG A 671 11.28 5.05 9.33
N ARG A 672 11.99 6.10 8.86
CA ARG A 672 12.23 6.32 7.41
C ARG A 672 13.30 5.38 6.85
N LYS A 673 14.27 4.99 7.66
CA LYS A 673 15.38 4.11 7.26
C LYS A 673 15.62 3.02 8.32
N PRO A 674 14.74 2.01 8.36
CA PRO A 674 14.82 0.94 9.37
C PRO A 674 16.07 0.07 9.24
N TYR A 675 16.71 0.07 8.07
CA TYR A 675 17.99 -0.58 7.79
C TYR A 675 19.08 0.47 7.68
N SER A 676 19.73 0.77 8.81
CA SER A 676 20.73 1.84 8.89
C SER A 676 21.79 1.56 9.93
N VAL A 677 22.93 2.21 9.79
CA VAL A 677 23.93 2.36 10.83
C VAL A 677 23.65 3.68 11.53
N ILE A 678 23.41 3.64 12.82
CA ILE A 678 23.18 4.83 13.65
C ILE A 678 24.48 5.13 14.38
N LEU A 679 25.05 6.28 14.09
CA LEU A 679 26.28 6.77 14.71
C LEU A 679 25.96 7.88 15.70
N PHE A 680 26.19 7.63 16.97
CA PHE A 680 26.21 8.64 18.03
C PHE A 680 27.64 9.08 18.23
N ASP A 681 27.99 10.26 17.75
CA ASP A 681 29.37 10.77 17.79
C ASP A 681 29.62 11.59 19.07
N GLU A 682 30.76 11.40 19.68
CA GLU A 682 31.23 12.06 20.92
C GLU A 682 30.25 11.86 22.12
N VAL A 683 29.90 10.60 22.40
CA VAL A 683 28.87 10.25 23.41
C VAL A 683 29.18 10.71 24.82
N GLU A 684 30.45 10.96 25.14
CA GLU A 684 30.89 11.53 26.42
C GLU A 684 30.33 12.94 26.68
N LYS A 685 29.90 13.65 25.65
CA LYS A 685 29.31 14.99 25.75
C LYS A 685 27.79 14.95 26.01
N ALA A 686 27.14 13.79 25.80
CA ALA A 686 25.70 13.65 25.92
C ALA A 686 25.18 13.85 27.33
N HIS A 687 23.97 14.42 27.45
CA HIS A 687 23.29 14.45 28.76
C HIS A 687 22.99 13.02 29.25
N PRO A 688 23.06 12.72 30.55
CA PRO A 688 22.80 11.38 31.09
C PRO A 688 21.47 10.73 30.67
N ASP A 689 20.43 11.51 30.41
CA ASP A 689 19.14 11.00 29.98
C ASP A 689 19.17 10.37 28.56
N VAL A 690 20.16 10.69 27.71
CA VAL A 690 20.35 10.03 26.41
C VAL A 690 20.66 8.54 26.63
N PHE A 691 21.47 8.20 27.64
CA PHE A 691 21.79 6.81 27.91
C PHE A 691 20.58 6.01 28.41
N ASN A 692 19.62 6.63 29.09
CA ASN A 692 18.36 5.98 29.48
C ASN A 692 17.52 5.61 28.27
N ILE A 693 17.49 6.47 27.21
CA ILE A 693 16.84 6.18 25.94
C ILE A 693 17.56 5.05 25.21
N LEU A 694 18.89 5.12 25.14
CA LEU A 694 19.70 4.10 24.49
C LEU A 694 19.59 2.74 25.16
N LEU A 695 19.49 2.67 26.50
CA LEU A 695 19.25 1.41 27.23
C LEU A 695 18.00 0.69 26.71
N GLN A 696 16.89 1.41 26.51
CA GLN A 696 15.67 0.82 25.96
C GLN A 696 15.88 0.27 24.55
N VAL A 697 16.61 1.00 23.71
CA VAL A 697 16.92 0.56 22.33
C VAL A 697 17.83 -0.67 22.33
N LEU A 698 18.85 -0.70 23.20
CA LEU A 698 19.82 -1.79 23.28
C LEU A 698 19.22 -3.08 23.87
N ASP A 699 18.23 -2.98 24.76
CA ASP A 699 17.59 -4.14 25.39
C ASP A 699 16.42 -4.69 24.56
N ASP A 700 15.47 -3.80 24.24
CA ASP A 700 14.20 -4.19 23.63
C ASP A 700 14.22 -4.08 22.08
N GLY A 701 15.28 -3.46 21.51
CA GLY A 701 15.36 -3.18 20.07
C GLY A 701 14.21 -2.32 19.55
N ARG A 702 13.60 -1.52 20.42
CA ARG A 702 12.48 -0.63 20.09
C ARG A 702 12.49 0.62 20.94
N LEU A 703 11.90 1.69 20.40
CA LEU A 703 11.74 2.95 21.12
C LEU A 703 10.36 3.51 20.82
N THR A 704 9.62 3.87 21.87
CA THR A 704 8.31 4.50 21.71
C THR A 704 8.47 6.02 21.82
N ASP A 705 7.99 6.74 20.81
CA ASP A 705 8.01 8.20 20.81
C ASP A 705 6.93 8.77 21.73
N ASN A 706 6.96 10.09 21.94
CA ASN A 706 6.00 10.78 22.78
C ASN A 706 4.57 10.85 22.19
N LYS A 707 4.38 10.45 20.92
CA LYS A 707 3.07 10.25 20.29
C LYS A 707 2.51 8.83 20.51
N GLY A 708 3.28 7.96 21.18
CA GLY A 708 2.94 6.57 21.41
C GLY A 708 3.19 5.65 20.21
N VAL A 709 3.96 6.11 19.22
CA VAL A 709 4.39 5.29 18.07
C VAL A 709 5.66 4.54 18.46
N THR A 710 5.62 3.21 18.35
CA THR A 710 6.79 2.36 18.63
C THR A 710 7.57 2.12 17.34
N VAL A 711 8.86 2.46 17.36
CA VAL A 711 9.78 2.30 16.23
C VAL A 711 10.71 1.12 16.51
N ASP A 712 10.89 0.25 15.51
CA ASP A 712 11.74 -0.94 15.59
C ASP A 712 13.19 -0.63 15.19
N PHE A 713 14.15 -1.00 16.05
CA PHE A 713 15.58 -0.85 15.86
C PHE A 713 16.31 -2.17 15.60
N LYS A 714 15.61 -3.29 15.51
CA LYS A 714 16.20 -4.64 15.37
C LYS A 714 17.04 -4.80 14.12
N ASN A 715 16.75 -4.03 13.08
CA ASN A 715 17.47 -4.04 11.83
C ASN A 715 18.54 -2.96 11.71
N THR A 716 18.86 -2.27 12.81
CA THR A 716 19.90 -1.23 12.86
C THR A 716 21.19 -1.75 13.47
N ILE A 717 22.29 -1.06 13.19
CA ILE A 717 23.55 -1.19 13.91
C ILE A 717 23.79 0.13 14.64
N ILE A 718 24.06 0.03 15.93
CA ILE A 718 24.32 1.19 16.80
C ILE A 718 25.82 1.30 17.03
N ILE A 719 26.38 2.43 16.67
CA ILE A 719 27.79 2.76 16.89
C ILE A 719 27.86 4.05 17.72
N LEU A 720 28.55 3.97 18.83
CA LEU A 720 28.83 5.09 19.69
C LEU A 720 30.32 5.39 19.54
N THR A 721 30.74 6.65 19.36
CA THR A 721 32.13 7.02 19.36
C THR A 721 32.48 7.83 20.59
N SER A 722 33.67 7.64 21.13
CA SER A 722 34.17 8.43 22.24
C SER A 722 35.68 8.62 22.16
N ASN A 723 36.13 9.75 22.73
CA ASN A 723 37.55 10.07 22.87
C ASN A 723 38.07 9.76 24.28
N ILE A 724 37.25 9.19 25.17
CA ILE A 724 37.65 8.76 26.50
C ILE A 724 38.78 7.74 26.40
N GLY A 725 39.78 7.83 27.23
CA GLY A 725 40.92 6.94 27.25
C GLY A 725 41.95 7.19 26.13
N SER A 726 41.75 8.21 25.27
CA SER A 726 42.71 8.52 24.21
C SER A 726 44.13 8.78 24.66
N ALA A 727 44.33 9.46 25.82
CA ALA A 727 45.66 9.67 26.43
C ALA A 727 46.31 8.32 26.78
N ARG A 728 45.55 7.40 27.37
CA ARG A 728 46.03 6.06 27.76
C ARG A 728 46.42 5.21 26.56
N ILE A 729 45.67 5.39 25.43
CA ILE A 729 45.96 4.69 24.17
C ILE A 729 47.30 5.14 23.59
N ILE A 730 47.65 6.41 23.75
CA ILE A 730 48.89 7.00 23.26
C ILE A 730 50.08 6.67 24.21
N GLU A 731 49.89 6.77 25.51
CA GLU A 731 50.96 6.64 26.52
C GLU A 731 51.37 5.18 26.76
N ILE A 732 50.46 4.22 26.74
CA ILE A 732 50.69 2.83 27.12
C ILE A 732 50.97 1.97 25.91
N SER A 733 52.20 1.45 25.76
CA SER A 733 52.58 0.60 24.61
C SER A 733 52.08 -0.84 24.76
N ASP A 734 51.98 -1.39 25.97
CA ASP A 734 51.48 -2.74 26.20
C ASP A 734 49.97 -2.83 25.96
N LYS A 735 49.50 -3.72 25.09
CA LYS A 735 48.12 -3.85 24.68
C LYS A 735 47.16 -4.25 25.81
N GLU A 736 47.57 -5.16 26.71
CA GLU A 736 46.70 -5.63 27.78
C GLU A 736 46.54 -4.58 28.86
N GLN A 737 47.66 -3.94 29.26
CA GLN A 737 47.63 -2.85 30.24
C GLN A 737 46.86 -1.64 29.71
N ARG A 738 47.02 -1.30 28.45
CA ARG A 738 46.27 -0.27 27.73
C ARG A 738 44.77 -0.54 27.76
N ARG A 739 44.36 -1.76 27.35
CA ARG A 739 42.97 -2.16 27.41
C ARG A 739 42.37 -2.04 28.81
N LYS A 740 43.07 -2.50 29.81
CA LYS A 740 42.63 -2.42 31.20
C LYS A 740 42.48 -0.97 31.65
N ALA A 741 43.47 -0.12 31.41
CA ALA A 741 43.43 1.29 31.77
C ALA A 741 42.28 2.05 31.10
N VAL A 742 42.05 1.80 29.81
CA VAL A 742 40.94 2.40 29.06
C VAL A 742 39.59 1.93 29.61
N LEU A 743 39.43 0.64 29.91
CA LEU A 743 38.19 0.11 30.47
C LEU A 743 37.91 0.63 31.87
N ASP A 744 38.93 0.85 32.70
CA ASP A 744 38.77 1.41 34.04
C ASP A 744 38.39 2.90 33.96
N GLU A 745 38.93 3.65 33.01
CA GLU A 745 38.55 5.05 32.75
C GLU A 745 37.09 5.14 32.25
N LEU A 746 36.67 4.22 31.38
CA LEU A 746 35.29 4.13 30.92
C LEU A 746 34.28 3.91 32.05
N LYS A 747 34.59 3.03 33.01
CA LYS A 747 33.73 2.75 34.16
C LYS A 747 33.49 3.97 35.03
N SER A 748 34.41 4.95 35.01
CA SER A 748 34.25 6.21 35.75
C SER A 748 33.27 7.18 35.05
N HIS A 749 33.08 7.07 33.75
CA HIS A 749 32.23 7.95 32.94
C HIS A 749 30.85 7.35 32.59
N PHE A 750 30.78 6.04 32.35
CA PHE A 750 29.57 5.36 32.00
C PHE A 750 29.12 4.38 33.07
N ARG A 751 27.80 4.27 33.26
CA ARG A 751 27.23 3.29 34.19
C ARG A 751 27.54 1.87 33.73
N PRO A 752 27.88 0.94 34.62
CA PRO A 752 28.15 -0.45 34.27
C PRO A 752 27.01 -1.12 33.53
N GLU A 753 25.77 -0.78 33.87
CA GLU A 753 24.55 -1.25 33.20
C GLU A 753 24.56 -0.95 31.71
N PHE A 754 24.95 0.25 31.30
CA PHE A 754 25.04 0.64 29.90
C PHE A 754 26.15 -0.11 29.15
N LEU A 755 27.35 -0.21 29.75
CA LEU A 755 28.49 -0.90 29.13
C LEU A 755 28.21 -2.39 28.90
N ASN A 756 27.48 -3.03 29.83
CA ASN A 756 27.09 -4.45 29.71
C ASN A 756 26.05 -4.76 28.63
N ARG A 757 25.39 -3.74 28.08
CA ARG A 757 24.41 -3.90 27.00
C ARG A 757 25.00 -3.79 25.60
N LEU A 758 26.26 -3.35 25.51
CA LEU A 758 27.02 -3.30 24.27
C LEU A 758 27.56 -4.68 23.89
N ASP A 759 27.52 -5.00 22.61
CA ASP A 759 28.04 -6.27 22.07
C ASP A 759 29.59 -6.32 22.17
N ASP A 760 30.25 -5.17 21.92
CA ASP A 760 31.68 -5.06 22.05
C ASP A 760 32.15 -3.60 22.26
N ILE A 761 33.27 -3.45 22.97
CA ILE A 761 33.98 -2.19 23.17
C ILE A 761 35.27 -2.28 22.34
N VAL A 762 35.30 -1.50 21.27
CA VAL A 762 36.31 -1.56 20.21
C VAL A 762 37.31 -0.42 20.39
N ILE A 763 38.56 -0.75 20.65
CA ILE A 763 39.65 0.22 20.82
C ILE A 763 40.32 0.41 19.46
N PHE A 764 40.32 1.64 18.94
CA PHE A 764 41.04 2.07 17.77
C PHE A 764 42.43 2.49 18.14
N GLU A 765 43.42 1.89 17.51
CA GLU A 765 44.82 2.17 17.75
C GLU A 765 45.27 3.43 16.97
N GLN A 766 46.36 4.05 17.43
CA GLN A 766 46.99 5.14 16.69
C GLN A 766 47.56 4.61 15.38
N LEU A 767 47.41 5.39 14.31
CA LEU A 767 47.86 5.02 12.99
C LEU A 767 49.38 5.17 12.87
N GLY A 768 50.07 4.12 12.41
CA GLY A 768 51.47 4.21 12.02
C GLY A 768 51.66 4.86 10.65
N ILE A 769 52.91 5.26 10.34
CA ILE A 769 53.27 5.92 9.08
C ILE A 769 52.89 5.08 7.88
N ASP A 770 53.09 3.77 7.91
CA ASP A 770 52.71 2.83 6.84
C ASP A 770 51.16 2.82 6.59
N ALA A 771 50.39 2.88 7.66
CA ALA A 771 48.94 2.96 7.56
C ALA A 771 48.50 4.28 6.90
N ILE A 772 49.16 5.38 7.24
CA ILE A 772 48.87 6.71 6.67
C ILE A 772 49.23 6.74 5.20
N SER A 773 50.38 6.17 4.81
CA SER A 773 50.75 6.03 3.42
C SER A 773 49.71 5.27 2.58
N ASN A 774 49.13 4.19 3.11
CA ASN A 774 48.03 3.47 2.46
C ASN A 774 46.71 4.28 2.39
N ILE A 775 46.47 5.18 3.37
CA ILE A 775 45.32 6.10 3.33
C ILE A 775 45.52 7.15 2.23
N VAL A 776 46.73 7.63 1.98
CA VAL A 776 47.05 8.51 0.83
C VAL A 776 46.65 7.84 -0.46
N ASP A 777 46.98 6.54 -0.67
CA ASP A 777 46.58 5.82 -1.87
C ASP A 777 45.09 5.80 -2.08
N ILE A 778 44.31 5.53 -1.01
CA ILE A 778 42.84 5.49 -1.07
C ILE A 778 42.29 6.87 -1.48
N LEU A 779 42.78 7.94 -0.86
CA LEU A 779 42.33 9.29 -1.15
C LEU A 779 42.74 9.73 -2.56
N PHE A 780 43.98 9.45 -2.98
CA PHE A 780 44.47 9.72 -4.31
C PHE A 780 43.70 8.95 -5.40
N ASN A 781 43.41 7.68 -5.18
CA ASN A 781 42.60 6.88 -6.11
C ASN A 781 41.16 7.42 -6.26
N ASN A 782 40.59 8.08 -5.24
CA ASN A 782 39.31 8.74 -5.36
C ASN A 782 39.37 9.98 -6.26
N ILE A 783 40.47 10.74 -6.21
CA ILE A 783 40.72 11.88 -7.09
C ILE A 783 40.97 11.36 -8.51
N LYS A 784 41.84 10.32 -8.67
CA LYS A 784 42.13 9.68 -9.92
C LYS A 784 40.90 9.29 -10.71
N LYS A 785 39.92 8.62 -10.08
CA LYS A 785 38.65 8.25 -10.71
C LYS A 785 37.89 9.46 -11.25
N LYS A 786 37.82 10.57 -10.50
CA LYS A 786 37.13 11.79 -10.92
C LYS A 786 37.80 12.44 -12.14
N VAL A 787 39.09 12.37 -12.20
CA VAL A 787 39.89 13.03 -13.25
C VAL A 787 39.96 12.15 -14.50
N GLU A 788 39.94 10.82 -14.33
CA GLU A 788 39.85 9.86 -15.46
C GLU A 788 38.53 10.01 -16.23
N GLU A 789 37.44 10.41 -15.60
CA GLU A 789 36.19 10.74 -16.29
C GLU A 789 36.32 11.93 -17.27
N LYS A 790 37.36 12.75 -17.10
CA LYS A 790 37.73 13.87 -17.99
C LYS A 790 38.86 13.50 -18.97
N GLY A 791 39.19 12.21 -19.09
CA GLY A 791 40.24 11.73 -19.99
C GLY A 791 41.66 11.99 -19.52
N ILE A 792 41.89 12.50 -18.30
CA ILE A 792 43.22 12.83 -17.78
C ILE A 792 43.69 11.69 -16.87
N LYS A 793 44.95 11.24 -17.09
CA LYS A 793 45.58 10.23 -16.26
C LYS A 793 46.46 10.89 -15.20
N ILE A 794 46.35 10.46 -13.94
CA ILE A 794 47.20 10.96 -12.86
C ILE A 794 47.95 9.82 -12.19
N SER A 795 49.19 10.09 -11.78
CA SER A 795 50.06 9.19 -11.03
C SER A 795 50.77 9.92 -9.90
N LEU A 796 51.17 9.19 -8.86
CA LEU A 796 51.90 9.68 -7.71
C LEU A 796 53.11 8.82 -7.47
N THR A 797 54.31 9.42 -7.37
CA THR A 797 55.52 8.71 -7.01
C THR A 797 55.53 8.27 -5.55
N ASN A 798 56.29 7.23 -5.20
CA ASN A 798 56.39 6.78 -3.81
C ASN A 798 57.00 7.85 -2.88
N GLU A 799 57.89 8.65 -3.35
CA GLU A 799 58.52 9.77 -2.61
C GLU A 799 57.51 10.87 -2.34
N ALA A 800 56.72 11.24 -3.32
CA ALA A 800 55.61 12.21 -3.14
C ALA A 800 54.53 11.68 -2.19
N LYS A 801 54.23 10.39 -2.23
CA LYS A 801 53.29 9.74 -1.33
C LYS A 801 53.78 9.81 0.15
N GLU A 802 55.05 9.48 0.40
CA GLU A 802 55.63 9.57 1.74
C GLU A 802 55.66 11.00 2.25
N TYR A 803 55.95 11.98 1.39
CA TYR A 803 55.91 13.40 1.74
C TYR A 803 54.51 13.84 2.13
N ILE A 804 53.48 13.51 1.35
CA ILE A 804 52.08 13.82 1.68
C ILE A 804 51.68 13.15 2.99
N ALA A 805 52.09 11.89 3.21
CA ALA A 805 51.83 11.17 4.45
C ALA A 805 52.48 11.87 5.64
N LYS A 806 53.68 12.38 5.49
CA LYS A 806 54.43 13.09 6.56
C LYS A 806 53.82 14.45 6.87
N VAL A 807 53.50 15.24 5.84
CA VAL A 807 52.83 16.57 5.99
C VAL A 807 51.43 16.46 6.54
N GLY A 808 50.67 15.43 6.10
CA GLY A 808 49.29 15.22 6.49
C GLY A 808 49.08 14.45 7.81
N PHE A 809 50.16 14.06 8.49
CA PHE A 809 50.07 13.37 9.78
C PHE A 809 50.32 14.31 10.96
N ASP A 810 49.43 14.26 11.92
CA ASP A 810 49.59 14.92 13.22
C ASP A 810 49.42 13.91 14.36
N PRO A 811 50.32 13.81 15.34
CA PRO A 811 50.21 12.86 16.43
C PRO A 811 48.95 12.99 17.29
N VAL A 812 48.36 14.19 17.36
CA VAL A 812 47.13 14.47 18.15
C VAL A 812 45.88 14.31 17.31
N TYR A 813 45.88 14.76 16.04
CA TYR A 813 44.76 14.79 15.16
C TYR A 813 44.73 13.61 14.18
N GLY A 814 45.71 12.70 14.23
CA GLY A 814 45.80 11.53 13.37
C GLY A 814 45.89 11.84 11.89
N ALA A 815 45.10 11.12 11.10
CA ALA A 815 44.98 11.32 9.65
C ALA A 815 43.96 12.42 9.23
N ARG A 816 43.40 13.19 10.17
CA ARG A 816 42.43 14.25 9.84
C ARG A 816 42.99 15.36 8.94
N PRO A 817 44.23 15.84 9.17
CA PRO A 817 44.85 16.83 8.29
C PRO A 817 45.21 16.29 6.90
N LEU A 818 45.39 14.97 6.75
CA LEU A 818 45.80 14.32 5.51
C LEU A 818 44.86 14.67 4.31
N LYS A 819 43.58 14.69 4.57
CA LYS A 819 42.59 15.05 3.54
C LYS A 819 42.78 16.47 3.03
N ARG A 820 43.16 17.41 3.94
CA ARG A 820 43.43 18.79 3.58
C ARG A 820 44.74 18.88 2.81
N ALA A 821 45.77 18.17 3.24
CA ALA A 821 47.07 18.13 2.56
C ALA A 821 46.95 17.62 1.13
N ILE A 822 46.15 16.58 0.90
CA ILE A 822 45.88 16.05 -0.47
C ILE A 822 45.09 17.07 -1.30
N TYR A 823 44.11 17.80 -0.72
CA TYR A 823 43.41 18.85 -1.48
C TYR A 823 44.35 19.96 -1.91
N GLU A 824 45.12 20.51 -0.99
CA GLU A 824 46.06 21.60 -1.27
C GLU A 824 47.19 21.17 -2.25
N ILE A 825 47.68 19.95 -2.13
CA ILE A 825 48.84 19.47 -2.93
C ILE A 825 48.41 18.92 -4.28
N VAL A 826 47.27 18.25 -4.35
CA VAL A 826 46.88 17.51 -5.58
C VAL A 826 45.68 18.14 -6.25
N GLU A 827 44.53 18.32 -5.56
CA GLU A 827 43.28 18.78 -6.20
C GLU A 827 43.40 20.24 -6.65
N ASP A 828 43.92 21.15 -5.80
CA ASP A 828 44.08 22.57 -6.15
C ASP A 828 45.03 22.74 -7.35
N ARG A 829 46.15 21.99 -7.35
CA ARG A 829 47.10 22.05 -8.43
C ARG A 829 46.57 21.49 -9.75
N LEU A 830 45.77 20.40 -9.69
CA LEU A 830 45.09 19.88 -10.86
C LEU A 830 44.02 20.87 -11.39
N ALA A 831 43.32 21.51 -10.48
CA ALA A 831 42.29 22.51 -10.86
C ALA A 831 42.94 23.72 -11.57
N GLU A 832 44.08 24.22 -11.07
CA GLU A 832 44.85 25.28 -11.74
C GLU A 832 45.25 24.88 -13.16
N LEU A 833 45.88 23.69 -13.33
CA LEU A 833 46.34 23.20 -14.61
C LEU A 833 45.19 22.97 -15.62
N ILE A 834 44.02 22.54 -15.14
CA ILE A 834 42.84 22.39 -15.98
C ILE A 834 42.28 23.76 -16.41
N LEU A 835 42.24 24.75 -15.49
CA LEU A 835 41.72 26.09 -15.77
C LEU A 835 42.66 26.92 -16.64
N GLU A 836 43.96 26.64 -16.60
CA GLU A 836 44.98 27.23 -17.45
C GLU A 836 45.03 26.58 -18.85
N ASP A 837 44.15 25.61 -19.15
CA ASP A 837 44.20 24.79 -20.37
C ASP A 837 45.58 24.09 -20.61
N SER A 838 46.34 23.91 -19.52
CA SER A 838 47.67 23.25 -19.57
C SER A 838 47.55 21.74 -19.65
N ILE A 839 46.41 21.17 -19.24
CA ILE A 839 46.08 19.74 -19.29
C ILE A 839 44.65 19.55 -19.81
N GLY A 840 44.41 18.52 -20.65
CA GLY A 840 43.12 18.19 -21.20
C GLY A 840 42.99 16.70 -21.50
N ASP A 841 42.00 16.33 -22.32
CA ASP A 841 41.74 14.94 -22.69
C ASP A 841 43.00 14.30 -23.32
N GLY A 842 43.41 13.14 -22.78
CA GLY A 842 44.58 12.40 -23.16
C GLY A 842 45.89 12.78 -22.43
N SER A 843 45.89 13.84 -21.60
CA SER A 843 47.09 14.24 -20.85
C SER A 843 47.39 13.29 -19.69
N SER A 844 48.72 13.16 -19.38
CA SER A 844 49.19 12.41 -18.21
C SER A 844 49.94 13.33 -17.26
N VAL A 845 49.54 13.29 -15.96
CA VAL A 845 50.09 14.16 -14.91
C VAL A 845 50.71 13.29 -13.82
N GLU A 846 52.00 13.48 -13.57
CA GLU A 846 52.72 12.78 -12.49
C GLU A 846 53.15 13.76 -11.40
N PHE A 847 52.78 13.43 -10.17
CA PHE A 847 53.22 14.17 -8.98
C PHE A 847 54.49 13.54 -8.43
N ASP A 848 55.54 14.34 -8.37
CA ASP A 848 56.87 13.93 -7.87
C ASP A 848 57.40 14.93 -6.88
N ILE A 849 58.50 14.61 -6.19
CA ILE A 849 59.14 15.50 -5.22
C ILE A 849 60.53 15.91 -5.69
N LYS A 850 60.90 17.19 -5.62
CA LYS A 850 62.25 17.73 -5.82
C LYS A 850 62.51 18.81 -4.75
N ASN A 851 63.65 18.69 -4.05
CA ASN A 851 64.04 19.66 -3.01
C ASN A 851 63.01 19.93 -1.93
N ASP A 852 62.28 18.87 -1.43
CA ASP A 852 61.21 18.97 -0.49
C ASP A 852 59.96 19.76 -0.95
N GLU A 853 59.83 20.00 -2.28
CA GLU A 853 58.63 20.58 -2.89
C GLU A 853 58.04 19.63 -3.92
N ILE A 854 56.72 19.61 -3.99
CA ILE A 854 55.98 18.80 -4.98
C ILE A 854 56.08 19.46 -6.36
N VAL A 855 56.57 18.70 -7.32
CA VAL A 855 56.69 19.09 -8.72
C VAL A 855 55.67 18.26 -9.55
N VAL A 856 55.01 18.93 -10.47
CA VAL A 856 54.04 18.32 -11.38
C VAL A 856 54.64 18.18 -12.75
N ASN A 857 54.80 16.95 -13.21
CA ASN A 857 55.27 16.63 -14.56
C ASN A 857 54.05 16.36 -15.45
N VAL A 858 53.89 17.15 -16.52
CA VAL A 858 52.81 17.00 -17.50
C VAL A 858 53.37 16.37 -18.77
N SER A 859 52.76 15.30 -19.28
CA SER A 859 53.16 14.62 -20.51
C SER A 859 51.93 14.29 -21.38
#